data_3db706db3c1db8b74ea9bef9a75c1d47
#
_entry.id   3db706db3c1db8b74ea9bef9a75c1d47
#
_cell.length_a   1.000
_cell.length_b   1.000
_cell.length_c   1.000
_cell.angle_alpha   90.00
_cell.angle_beta   90.00
_cell.angle_gamma   90.00
#
_symmetry.space_group_name_H-M   'P 1'
#
loop_
_entity.id
_entity.type
_entity.pdbx_description
1 polymer ?
#
loop_
_entity_poly.entity_id
_entity_poly.type
_entity_poly.pdbx_seq_one_letter_code
_entity_poly.pdbx_strand_id
1 'polypeptide(L)'
;MKNFPLLASTALAGVLALGLAACDGVQWGEGDQPESETSQAVEIASETESVGPELGTFGIETADMKPSVDPGDDFYAYVNGTWLDTFEIPAERSSYNSFTRLFERSEERVRKIIEDAAAADAPMGSTEQKIGDYFAAFMDTDAIEEAGLAPIQDELDRYMAAETHDDIVALMLDPSVAARSIVGIGVSIDAKQPDKYSVYIGQSGLGLPDRDYYLSERFADKAVAYQDFLGDLLRFAGVEQATEKAAEVYAFEKALAEAHWSRAERRDRDKTYNRYTLAELEEMAPGLPWASSMETLGADGEEYYIVSTPSAVEETAKIFRDTPVETLKNYLIAGAIRSYSSVLPKEIDDRVFAFTGTELRGVPEQRPRWKRGVSAVNGAMGEAVGKVYVERYFPEDSKRQMDELVKNLREGFAERLENLEWMGDETRKEALAKLDAFTPKIGYPEEWTDYSALEVSADNPVENMRQARIFGFNENWSQLGQPIDKKEWFMTPQTVNAYYSSTRNEIVFPAAILQAPFFDPEADLAVNYGAIGAVIGHEIGHGFDDQGRKSDGTGALRDWWTEEDAARFQEKADALGAQYATYEPVEGFFINPELTMGENIGDLGGLSMAYHAYKRATAGQDVPVIDGFTGDQRFFMAWAQVWKGLYREEALKQQVATDSHSNGKFRVNGVVRNMDPWYEAFDVSEDDELYLPEDERVSIW
;
A
#
# COMPACT_ATOMS: atom_id res chain seq x y z
N MET A 1 -1.13 9.10 40.04
CA MET A 1 -1.06 10.52 39.71
C MET A 1 0.40 10.94 39.72
N LYS A 2 1.05 10.81 38.62
CA LYS A 2 2.32 11.50 38.29
C LYS A 2 2.27 11.69 36.76
N ASN A 3 2.17 12.93 36.33
CA ASN A 3 2.25 13.34 34.96
C ASN A 3 3.66 13.03 34.42
N PHE A 4 3.74 12.22 33.38
CA PHE A 4 4.91 12.10 32.53
C PHE A 4 4.57 12.66 31.16
N PRO A 5 5.43 13.48 30.56
CA PRO A 5 5.26 13.88 29.15
C PRO A 5 5.67 12.70 28.26
N LEU A 6 4.78 12.31 27.37
CA LEU A 6 5.03 11.33 26.32
C LEU A 6 5.70 12.03 25.12
N LEU A 7 6.73 11.39 24.61
CA LEU A 7 7.46 11.78 23.38
C LEU A 7 7.60 10.54 22.47
N ALA A 8 7.49 10.61 21.39
CA ALA A 8 7.15 10.29 20.02
C ALA A 8 8.04 9.42 19.12
N SER A 9 7.58 8.76 18.12
CA SER A 9 8.09 8.74 16.71
C SER A 9 7.41 7.72 15.78
N THR A 10 7.66 7.86 14.48
CA THR A 10 6.98 7.28 13.34
C THR A 10 7.12 5.76 13.22
N ALA A 11 5.99 5.07 13.09
CA ALA A 11 5.89 3.63 12.87
C ALA A 11 6.43 3.18 11.52
N LEU A 12 7.15 2.07 11.52
CA LEU A 12 7.46 1.25 10.35
C LEU A 12 6.30 0.26 10.13
N ALA A 13 5.21 0.72 9.56
CA ALA A 13 4.27 -0.16 8.93
C ALA A 13 4.66 -0.25 7.46
N GLY A 14 5.18 -1.39 7.03
CA GLY A 14 5.29 -1.73 5.62
C GLY A 14 3.89 -1.98 5.07
N VAL A 15 3.12 -0.93 4.91
CA VAL A 15 1.87 -0.94 4.15
C VAL A 15 2.20 -0.35 2.80
N LEU A 16 1.89 -1.07 1.75
CA LEU A 16 1.82 -0.57 0.37
C LEU A 16 0.87 0.64 0.36
N ALA A 17 1.42 1.82 0.63
CA ALA A 17 0.76 3.06 0.29
C ALA A 17 0.90 3.24 -1.22
N LEU A 18 -0.12 2.83 -1.97
CA LEU A 18 -0.38 3.41 -3.29
C LEU A 18 -0.37 4.93 -3.11
N GLY A 19 0.72 5.54 -3.60
CA GLY A 19 1.08 6.91 -3.35
C GLY A 19 -0.02 7.89 -3.74
N LEU A 20 -0.57 8.51 -2.73
CA LEU A 20 -1.27 9.77 -2.86
C LEU A 20 -0.25 10.88 -2.63
N ALA A 21 0.21 11.49 -3.67
CA ALA A 21 0.86 12.78 -3.60
C ALA A 21 0.14 13.73 -4.52
N ALA A 22 -0.28 14.77 -3.95
CA ALA A 22 -0.89 15.91 -4.56
C ALA A 22 0.16 16.85 -5.15
N CYS A 23 -0.15 17.65 -6.20
CA CYS A 23 -0.16 19.09 -6.13
C CYS A 23 -0.12 19.89 -7.40
N ASP A 24 -0.57 20.98 -7.47
CA ASP A 24 -1.01 22.27 -7.96
C ASP A 24 -0.38 22.78 -9.26
N GLY A 25 -0.84 23.69 -9.92
CA GLY A 25 -1.71 24.83 -10.06
C GLY A 25 -1.07 25.92 -10.93
N VAL A 26 -1.75 26.52 -11.88
CA VAL A 26 -1.38 27.80 -12.54
C VAL A 26 -2.64 28.60 -12.79
N GLN A 27 -2.61 29.88 -12.41
CA GLN A 27 -3.63 30.90 -12.69
C GLN A 27 -3.68 31.29 -14.17
N TRP A 28 -4.90 31.55 -14.67
CA TRP A 28 -5.15 32.39 -15.83
C TRP A 28 -6.15 33.48 -15.51
N GLY A 29 -5.83 34.64 -16.01
CA GLY A 29 -6.60 35.87 -15.84
C GLY A 29 -7.97 35.86 -16.52
N GLU A 30 -8.80 36.77 -16.05
CA GLU A 30 -10.13 37.06 -16.50
C GLU A 30 -10.27 37.16 -18.02
N GLY A 31 -11.20 36.42 -18.58
CA GLY A 31 -11.61 36.52 -19.96
C GLY A 31 -12.78 35.60 -20.26
N ASP A 32 -13.96 36.24 -20.36
CA ASP A 32 -15.20 35.81 -21.01
C ASP A 32 -15.66 34.35 -20.88
N GLN A 33 -16.79 34.19 -20.22
CA GLN A 33 -17.62 32.99 -20.25
C GLN A 33 -18.08 32.65 -21.66
N PRO A 34 -18.00 31.39 -22.06
CA PRO A 34 -19.04 30.78 -22.87
C PRO A 34 -19.87 29.81 -22.04
N GLU A 35 -21.12 29.77 -22.44
CA GLU A 35 -22.23 29.06 -21.88
C GLU A 35 -21.96 27.56 -21.62
N SER A 36 -22.51 27.11 -20.50
CA SER A 36 -22.77 25.74 -20.06
C SER A 36 -22.74 24.66 -21.16
N GLU A 37 -21.71 23.85 -21.15
CA GLU A 37 -21.86 22.45 -21.51
C GLU A 37 -22.01 21.64 -20.22
N THR A 38 -23.13 20.95 -20.14
CA THR A 38 -23.58 20.11 -19.05
C THR A 38 -22.52 19.05 -18.76
N SER A 39 -21.82 19.21 -17.62
CA SER A 39 -21.26 18.06 -16.95
C SER A 39 -22.44 17.14 -16.65
N GLN A 40 -22.45 15.96 -17.24
CA GLN A 40 -23.33 14.89 -16.78
C GLN A 40 -22.87 14.52 -15.37
N ALA A 41 -23.50 15.17 -14.39
CA ALA A 41 -23.55 14.65 -13.05
C ALA A 41 -24.10 13.22 -13.21
N VAL A 42 -23.31 12.23 -12.83
CA VAL A 42 -23.83 10.89 -12.61
C VAL A 42 -24.89 11.05 -11.53
N GLU A 43 -26.16 11.06 -11.95
CA GLU A 43 -27.28 10.96 -11.03
C GLU A 43 -27.02 9.72 -10.18
N ILE A 44 -26.81 9.94 -8.88
CA ILE A 44 -26.88 8.86 -7.89
C ILE A 44 -28.34 8.41 -7.94
N ALA A 45 -28.60 7.38 -8.74
CA ALA A 45 -29.89 6.73 -8.79
C ALA A 45 -30.21 6.30 -7.33
N SER A 46 -31.36 6.74 -6.84
CA SER A 46 -31.97 6.17 -5.66
C SER A 46 -31.95 4.65 -5.82
N GLU A 47 -31.49 3.92 -4.80
CA GLU A 47 -31.48 2.45 -4.76
C GLU A 47 -32.88 1.90 -5.09
N THR A 48 -33.13 1.73 -6.38
CA THR A 48 -34.12 0.78 -6.89
C THR A 48 -33.37 -0.52 -7.03
N GLU A 49 -33.88 -1.60 -6.40
CA GLU A 49 -33.38 -2.97 -6.54
C GLU A 49 -32.92 -3.22 -7.97
N SER A 50 -31.60 -3.33 -8.19
CA SER A 50 -31.06 -3.68 -9.51
C SER A 50 -31.38 -5.16 -9.73
N VAL A 51 -32.22 -5.46 -10.71
CA VAL A 51 -32.52 -6.84 -11.10
C VAL A 51 -31.40 -7.33 -12.04
N GLY A 52 -30.20 -7.55 -11.49
CA GLY A 52 -29.07 -8.06 -12.25
C GLY A 52 -27.72 -7.46 -11.84
N PRO A 53 -26.62 -7.97 -12.39
CA PRO A 53 -25.27 -7.54 -12.03
C PRO A 53 -24.99 -6.09 -12.45
N GLU A 54 -24.08 -5.43 -11.75
CA GLU A 54 -23.66 -4.04 -12.05
C GLU A 54 -22.96 -3.92 -13.42
N LEU A 55 -22.25 -4.98 -13.84
CA LEU A 55 -21.48 -4.98 -15.07
C LEU A 55 -22.03 -6.00 -16.08
N GLY A 56 -22.37 -5.54 -17.28
CA GLY A 56 -22.87 -6.38 -18.37
C GLY A 56 -24.07 -7.22 -17.95
N THR A 57 -24.21 -8.40 -18.55
CA THR A 57 -25.35 -9.30 -18.32
C THR A 57 -25.07 -10.38 -17.27
N PHE A 58 -23.80 -10.58 -16.88
CA PHE A 58 -23.36 -11.62 -15.96
C PHE A 58 -22.20 -11.22 -15.04
N GLY A 59 -21.82 -9.93 -15.01
CA GLY A 59 -20.76 -9.38 -14.17
C GLY A 59 -19.48 -9.01 -14.92
N ILE A 60 -19.46 -9.10 -16.25
CA ILE A 60 -18.33 -8.70 -17.10
C ILE A 60 -18.77 -7.65 -18.12
N GLU A 61 -17.95 -6.59 -18.27
CA GLU A 61 -18.13 -5.55 -19.28
C GLU A 61 -17.59 -6.02 -20.63
N THR A 62 -18.43 -6.75 -21.38
CA THR A 62 -18.03 -7.34 -22.66
C THR A 62 -17.73 -6.30 -23.75
N ALA A 63 -18.17 -5.04 -23.58
CA ALA A 63 -17.82 -3.93 -24.47
C ALA A 63 -16.32 -3.58 -24.42
N ASP A 64 -15.62 -3.91 -23.35
CA ASP A 64 -14.19 -3.67 -23.18
C ASP A 64 -13.31 -4.68 -23.94
N MET A 65 -13.90 -5.79 -24.37
CA MET A 65 -13.21 -6.87 -25.06
C MET A 65 -12.75 -6.46 -26.46
N LYS A 66 -11.66 -7.09 -26.92
CA LYS A 66 -11.12 -6.95 -28.27
C LYS A 66 -11.09 -8.32 -28.98
N PRO A 67 -12.22 -8.82 -29.48
CA PRO A 67 -12.31 -10.16 -30.08
C PRO A 67 -11.43 -10.41 -31.32
N SER A 68 -10.75 -9.37 -31.82
CA SER A 68 -9.77 -9.49 -32.91
C SER A 68 -8.39 -9.93 -32.42
N VAL A 69 -8.16 -9.96 -31.12
CA VAL A 69 -6.95 -10.52 -30.47
C VAL A 69 -7.24 -11.98 -30.14
N ASP A 70 -6.32 -12.87 -30.46
CA ASP A 70 -6.43 -14.26 -30.05
C ASP A 70 -6.20 -14.38 -28.54
N PRO A 71 -7.09 -15.04 -27.77
CA PRO A 71 -6.88 -15.22 -26.33
C PRO A 71 -5.58 -15.98 -26.00
N GLY A 72 -5.09 -16.85 -26.90
CA GLY A 72 -3.84 -17.55 -26.76
C GLY A 72 -2.60 -16.71 -27.02
N ASP A 73 -2.73 -15.57 -27.72
CA ASP A 73 -1.62 -14.62 -27.95
C ASP A 73 -1.51 -13.57 -26.84
N ASP A 74 -2.62 -12.95 -26.45
CA ASP A 74 -2.66 -11.93 -25.37
C ASP A 74 -4.03 -11.94 -24.69
N PHE A 75 -4.18 -12.76 -23.66
CA PHE A 75 -5.45 -12.90 -22.93
C PHE A 75 -5.89 -11.61 -22.24
N TYR A 76 -4.92 -10.84 -21.71
CA TYR A 76 -5.21 -9.54 -21.12
C TYR A 76 -5.80 -8.57 -22.14
N ALA A 77 -5.21 -8.50 -23.33
CA ALA A 77 -5.72 -7.65 -24.41
C ALA A 77 -7.02 -8.21 -25.04
N TYR A 78 -7.22 -9.53 -25.08
CA TYR A 78 -8.48 -10.11 -25.52
C TYR A 78 -9.66 -9.63 -24.67
N VAL A 79 -9.51 -9.65 -23.34
CA VAL A 79 -10.59 -9.27 -22.41
C VAL A 79 -10.73 -7.75 -22.25
N ASN A 80 -9.64 -6.98 -22.32
CA ASN A 80 -9.63 -5.55 -21.97
C ASN A 80 -9.25 -4.62 -23.14
N GLY A 81 -8.94 -5.16 -24.31
CA GLY A 81 -8.21 -4.44 -25.36
C GLY A 81 -8.95 -3.25 -25.95
N THR A 82 -10.28 -3.29 -26.09
CA THR A 82 -11.05 -2.12 -26.57
C THR A 82 -10.96 -0.97 -25.56
N TRP A 83 -11.08 -1.27 -24.26
CA TRP A 83 -10.89 -0.27 -23.22
C TRP A 83 -9.46 0.26 -23.20
N LEU A 84 -8.45 -0.61 -23.31
CA LEU A 84 -7.04 -0.20 -23.36
C LEU A 84 -6.72 0.73 -24.53
N ASP A 85 -7.37 0.53 -25.68
CA ASP A 85 -7.17 1.35 -26.88
C ASP A 85 -7.91 2.69 -26.82
N THR A 86 -8.97 2.82 -26.03
CA THR A 86 -9.90 3.95 -26.08
C THR A 86 -9.94 4.80 -24.82
N PHE A 87 -9.51 4.25 -23.68
CA PHE A 87 -9.54 4.97 -22.42
C PHE A 87 -8.32 5.90 -22.28
N GLU A 88 -8.56 7.12 -21.86
CA GLU A 88 -7.52 8.10 -21.55
C GLU A 88 -7.38 8.25 -20.02
N ILE A 89 -6.14 8.12 -19.51
CA ILE A 89 -5.86 8.32 -18.09
C ILE A 89 -6.19 9.77 -17.72
N PRO A 90 -7.06 10.04 -16.73
CA PRO A 90 -7.35 11.39 -16.28
C PRO A 90 -6.08 12.17 -15.95
N ALA A 91 -6.07 13.47 -16.22
CA ALA A 91 -4.88 14.31 -16.08
C ALA A 91 -4.31 14.32 -14.64
N GLU A 92 -5.17 14.12 -13.65
CA GLU A 92 -4.83 14.07 -12.23
C GLU A 92 -4.33 12.69 -11.74
N ARG A 93 -4.21 11.70 -12.63
CA ARG A 93 -3.85 10.33 -12.28
C ARG A 93 -2.54 9.88 -12.94
N SER A 94 -1.75 9.10 -12.22
CA SER A 94 -0.55 8.42 -12.76
C SER A 94 -0.89 7.09 -13.44
N SER A 95 -2.03 6.50 -13.06
CA SER A 95 -2.57 5.27 -13.61
C SER A 95 -4.09 5.25 -13.45
N TYR A 96 -4.75 4.38 -14.20
CA TYR A 96 -6.18 4.09 -14.01
C TYR A 96 -6.44 2.61 -14.20
N ASN A 97 -7.10 1.99 -13.22
CA ASN A 97 -7.36 0.55 -13.17
C ASN A 97 -8.67 0.26 -12.42
N SER A 98 -9.04 -1.01 -12.28
CA SER A 98 -10.25 -1.43 -11.55
C SER A 98 -10.25 -0.97 -10.09
N PHE A 99 -9.09 -0.97 -9.41
CA PHE A 99 -8.96 -0.43 -8.04
C PHE A 99 -9.21 1.08 -8.02
N THR A 100 -8.69 1.83 -9.02
CA THR A 100 -8.90 3.28 -9.12
C THR A 100 -10.38 3.62 -9.27
N ARG A 101 -11.13 2.85 -10.07
CA ARG A 101 -12.58 3.02 -10.23
C ARG A 101 -13.31 2.88 -8.88
N LEU A 102 -13.00 1.84 -8.11
CA LEU A 102 -13.59 1.65 -6.79
C LEU A 102 -13.12 2.70 -5.77
N PHE A 103 -11.86 3.08 -5.85
CA PHE A 103 -11.32 4.15 -5.01
C PHE A 103 -12.06 5.47 -5.23
N GLU A 104 -12.35 5.85 -6.48
CA GLU A 104 -13.14 7.05 -6.79
C GLU A 104 -14.56 6.97 -6.23
N ARG A 105 -15.22 5.82 -6.34
CA ARG A 105 -16.53 5.58 -5.70
C ARG A 105 -16.44 5.70 -4.18
N SER A 106 -15.44 5.10 -3.57
CA SER A 106 -15.20 5.19 -2.13
C SER A 106 -14.93 6.64 -1.69
N GLU A 107 -14.12 7.36 -2.46
CA GLU A 107 -13.77 8.76 -2.22
C GLU A 107 -15.00 9.69 -2.27
N GLU A 108 -15.89 9.53 -3.24
CA GLU A 108 -17.14 10.29 -3.32
C GLU A 108 -18.08 9.97 -2.15
N ARG A 109 -18.16 8.70 -1.72
CA ARG A 109 -18.93 8.31 -0.53
C ARG A 109 -18.36 8.92 0.75
N VAL A 110 -17.03 8.87 0.90
CA VAL A 110 -16.32 9.49 2.03
C VAL A 110 -16.51 11.01 2.00
N ARG A 111 -16.40 11.65 0.83
CA ARG A 111 -16.71 13.08 0.67
C ARG A 111 -18.10 13.41 1.22
N LYS A 112 -19.11 12.64 0.85
CA LYS A 112 -20.48 12.85 1.33
C LYS A 112 -20.59 12.73 2.86
N ILE A 113 -19.88 11.77 3.47
CA ILE A 113 -19.81 11.62 4.93
C ILE A 113 -19.19 12.87 5.57
N ILE A 114 -18.08 13.36 5.02
CA ILE A 114 -17.37 14.54 5.53
C ILE A 114 -18.22 15.81 5.38
N GLU A 115 -18.85 16.00 4.23
CA GLU A 115 -19.73 17.15 3.99
C GLU A 115 -20.96 17.16 4.93
N ASP A 116 -21.55 15.99 5.20
CA ASP A 116 -22.65 15.85 6.15
C ASP A 116 -22.17 16.15 7.58
N ALA A 117 -20.97 15.71 7.97
CA ALA A 117 -20.35 16.00 9.26
C ALA A 117 -20.06 17.51 9.42
N ALA A 118 -19.50 18.14 8.37
CA ALA A 118 -19.24 19.59 8.36
C ALA A 118 -20.50 20.44 8.40
N ALA A 119 -21.61 19.95 7.84
CA ALA A 119 -22.90 20.64 7.87
C ALA A 119 -23.68 20.43 9.18
N ALA A 120 -23.29 19.45 9.98
CA ALA A 120 -23.90 19.17 11.27
C ALA A 120 -23.46 20.23 12.31
N ASP A 121 -24.39 20.78 13.08
CA ASP A 121 -24.05 21.61 14.26
C ASP A 121 -23.67 20.66 15.43
N ALA A 122 -22.56 19.93 15.22
CA ALA A 122 -22.15 18.87 16.10
C ALA A 122 -21.47 19.42 17.38
N PRO A 123 -21.67 18.78 18.54
CA PRO A 123 -21.02 19.22 19.78
C PRO A 123 -19.50 19.22 19.68
N MET A 124 -18.86 20.23 20.27
CA MET A 124 -17.40 20.29 20.36
C MET A 124 -16.84 19.02 20.98
N GLY A 125 -15.81 18.44 20.34
CA GLY A 125 -15.15 17.19 20.73
C GLY A 125 -15.85 15.92 20.22
N SER A 126 -17.00 16.03 19.53
CA SER A 126 -17.61 14.87 18.86
C SER A 126 -16.82 14.47 17.61
N THR A 127 -17.00 13.24 17.18
CA THR A 127 -16.35 12.70 15.96
C THR A 127 -16.76 13.51 14.73
N GLU A 128 -18.03 13.85 14.61
CA GLU A 128 -18.56 14.62 13.49
C GLU A 128 -17.94 16.03 13.43
N GLN A 129 -17.82 16.70 14.59
CA GLN A 129 -17.15 18.01 14.65
C GLN A 129 -15.69 17.90 14.19
N LYS A 130 -14.95 16.91 14.70
CA LYS A 130 -13.53 16.72 14.33
C LYS A 130 -13.36 16.47 12.84
N ILE A 131 -14.18 15.61 12.23
CA ILE A 131 -14.17 15.32 10.79
C ILE A 131 -14.45 16.60 9.99
N GLY A 132 -15.50 17.34 10.36
CA GLY A 132 -15.89 18.56 9.66
C GLY A 132 -14.85 19.67 9.77
N ASP A 133 -14.36 19.93 10.97
CA ASP A 133 -13.37 20.99 11.23
C ASP A 133 -12.01 20.70 10.59
N TYR A 134 -11.55 19.43 10.62
CA TYR A 134 -10.31 19.04 9.94
C TYR A 134 -10.39 19.32 8.43
N PHE A 135 -11.50 18.94 7.81
CA PHE A 135 -11.72 19.20 6.39
C PHE A 135 -11.86 20.69 6.09
N ALA A 136 -12.63 21.43 6.89
CA ALA A 136 -12.81 22.87 6.71
C ALA A 136 -11.49 23.63 6.77
N ALA A 137 -10.66 23.35 7.78
CA ALA A 137 -9.32 23.93 7.91
C ALA A 137 -8.42 23.62 6.69
N PHE A 138 -8.46 22.39 6.19
CA PHE A 138 -7.70 22.02 4.99
C PHE A 138 -8.20 22.75 3.74
N MET A 139 -9.49 23.01 3.62
CA MET A 139 -10.09 23.64 2.43
C MET A 139 -9.94 25.17 2.41
N ASP A 140 -9.62 25.83 3.53
CA ASP A 140 -9.46 27.29 3.62
C ASP A 140 -8.11 27.76 3.06
N THR A 141 -8.04 27.79 1.72
CA THR A 141 -6.81 28.23 1.01
C THR A 141 -6.46 29.68 1.25
N ASP A 142 -7.45 30.56 1.50
CA ASP A 142 -7.21 31.97 1.74
C ASP A 142 -6.50 32.17 3.09
N ALA A 143 -6.94 31.47 4.13
CA ALA A 143 -6.30 31.49 5.43
C ALA A 143 -4.88 30.88 5.39
N ILE A 144 -4.69 29.81 4.61
CA ILE A 144 -3.37 29.18 4.39
C ILE A 144 -2.39 30.18 3.71
N GLU A 145 -2.83 30.86 2.65
CA GLU A 145 -2.02 31.88 1.98
C GLU A 145 -1.67 33.06 2.91
N GLU A 146 -2.64 33.55 3.70
CA GLU A 146 -2.41 34.64 4.65
C GLU A 146 -1.44 34.25 5.76
N ALA A 147 -1.52 33.01 6.24
CA ALA A 147 -0.65 32.50 7.31
C ALA A 147 0.81 32.29 6.84
N GLY A 148 1.03 31.99 5.56
CA GLY A 148 2.37 31.77 5.01
C GLY A 148 3.09 30.62 5.74
N LEU A 149 4.34 30.86 6.14
CA LEU A 149 5.14 29.91 6.94
C LEU A 149 4.99 30.08 8.45
N ALA A 150 4.24 31.08 8.92
CA ALA A 150 4.12 31.36 10.35
C ALA A 150 3.68 30.16 11.19
N PRO A 151 2.77 29.26 10.72
CA PRO A 151 2.34 28.08 11.51
C PRO A 151 3.44 27.04 11.77
N ILE A 152 4.51 27.03 10.97
CA ILE A 152 5.65 26.10 11.14
C ILE A 152 6.93 26.84 11.58
N GLN A 153 6.89 28.16 11.82
CA GLN A 153 8.09 28.94 12.12
C GLN A 153 8.79 28.45 13.39
N ASP A 154 8.03 28.16 14.45
CA ASP A 154 8.58 27.63 15.71
C ASP A 154 9.34 26.31 15.49
N GLU A 155 8.86 25.47 14.58
CA GLU A 155 9.51 24.22 14.22
C GLU A 155 10.80 24.46 13.43
N LEU A 156 10.77 25.37 12.45
CA LEU A 156 11.98 25.78 11.71
C LEU A 156 13.03 26.40 12.65
N ASP A 157 12.61 27.23 13.60
CA ASP A 157 13.50 27.83 14.61
C ASP A 157 14.14 26.76 15.52
N ARG A 158 13.40 25.71 15.88
CA ARG A 158 13.95 24.56 16.63
C ARG A 158 15.03 23.82 15.81
N TYR A 159 14.81 23.59 14.52
CA TYR A 159 15.84 22.99 13.65
C TYR A 159 17.08 23.87 13.56
N MET A 160 16.91 25.17 13.37
CA MET A 160 18.02 26.11 13.30
C MET A 160 18.80 26.24 14.63
N ALA A 161 18.15 26.04 15.77
CA ALA A 161 18.75 26.12 17.09
C ALA A 161 19.57 24.87 17.47
N ALA A 162 19.45 23.75 16.76
CA ALA A 162 20.24 22.55 17.04
C ALA A 162 21.74 22.81 16.87
N GLU A 163 22.56 22.46 17.85
CA GLU A 163 24.01 22.68 17.84
C GLU A 163 24.80 21.36 17.76
N THR A 164 24.18 20.26 18.13
CA THR A 164 24.81 18.93 18.25
C THR A 164 24.05 17.86 17.45
N HIS A 165 24.70 16.75 17.19
CA HIS A 165 24.05 15.58 16.62
C HIS A 165 22.95 15.03 17.55
N ASP A 166 23.13 15.10 18.85
CA ASP A 166 22.13 14.63 19.82
C ASP A 166 20.88 15.53 19.78
N ASP A 167 21.01 16.86 19.56
CA ASP A 167 19.85 17.73 19.33
C ASP A 167 19.08 17.33 18.06
N ILE A 168 19.79 16.96 17.00
CA ILE A 168 19.17 16.49 15.75
C ILE A 168 18.40 15.18 16.01
N VAL A 169 18.97 14.23 16.75
CA VAL A 169 18.26 12.98 17.09
C VAL A 169 17.04 13.26 17.96
N ALA A 170 17.15 14.15 18.93
CA ALA A 170 16.00 14.54 19.77
C ALA A 170 14.84 15.12 18.92
N LEU A 171 15.17 15.93 17.90
CA LEU A 171 14.16 16.43 16.95
C LEU A 171 13.57 15.31 16.08
N MET A 172 14.38 14.35 15.63
CA MET A 172 13.90 13.19 14.85
C MET A 172 12.98 12.27 15.66
N LEU A 173 13.08 12.28 16.97
CA LEU A 173 12.24 11.49 17.88
C LEU A 173 11.00 12.24 18.39
N ASP A 174 10.89 13.54 18.14
CA ASP A 174 9.78 14.37 18.62
C ASP A 174 8.61 14.39 17.61
N PRO A 175 7.41 13.82 17.91
CA PRO A 175 6.26 13.81 16.99
C PRO A 175 5.59 15.17 16.84
N SER A 176 5.94 16.12 17.70
CA SER A 176 5.40 17.47 17.56
C SER A 176 6.00 18.21 16.35
N VAL A 177 7.07 17.68 15.74
CA VAL A 177 7.72 18.23 14.54
C VAL A 177 7.74 17.23 13.39
N ALA A 178 7.77 17.71 12.15
CA ALA A 178 7.82 16.88 10.95
C ALA A 178 9.27 16.49 10.55
N ALA A 179 10.08 16.15 11.55
CA ALA A 179 11.47 15.78 11.33
C ALA A 179 11.57 14.40 10.66
N ARG A 180 12.25 14.35 9.51
CA ARG A 180 12.52 13.08 8.83
C ARG A 180 13.63 12.34 9.57
N SER A 181 13.32 11.15 10.09
CA SER A 181 14.33 10.30 10.73
C SER A 181 15.14 9.49 9.71
N ILE A 182 16.44 9.33 9.98
CA ILE A 182 17.36 8.48 9.20
C ILE A 182 17.30 7.01 9.59
N VAL A 183 16.69 6.72 10.74
CA VAL A 183 16.42 5.37 11.25
C VAL A 183 14.95 5.30 11.63
N GLY A 184 14.22 4.35 11.06
CA GLY A 184 12.84 4.08 11.47
C GLY A 184 12.85 3.33 12.79
N ILE A 185 12.11 3.82 13.80
CA ILE A 185 11.92 3.17 15.08
C ILE A 185 10.41 3.12 15.36
N GLY A 186 9.88 1.97 15.77
CA GLY A 186 8.47 1.83 16.08
C GLY A 186 8.13 0.49 16.73
N VAL A 187 6.90 0.37 17.22
CA VAL A 187 6.39 -0.82 17.89
C VAL A 187 5.65 -1.70 16.87
N SER A 188 5.93 -2.98 16.87
CA SER A 188 5.24 -3.97 16.05
C SER A 188 5.24 -5.34 16.74
N ILE A 189 4.42 -6.27 16.26
CA ILE A 189 4.36 -7.64 16.77
C ILE A 189 5.71 -8.32 16.54
N ASP A 190 6.27 -8.94 17.58
CA ASP A 190 7.51 -9.73 17.46
C ASP A 190 7.28 -10.95 16.57
N ALA A 191 7.97 -10.98 15.43
CA ALA A 191 7.76 -12.04 14.44
C ALA A 191 8.08 -13.46 14.95
N LYS A 192 8.95 -13.61 15.97
CA LYS A 192 9.23 -14.92 16.59
C LYS A 192 8.45 -15.16 17.89
N GLN A 193 7.82 -14.14 18.44
CA GLN A 193 6.97 -14.20 19.64
C GLN A 193 5.68 -13.42 19.37
N PRO A 194 4.76 -13.95 18.54
CA PRO A 194 3.58 -13.20 18.05
C PRO A 194 2.52 -12.93 19.14
N ASP A 195 2.83 -13.21 20.39
CA ASP A 195 2.05 -12.89 21.58
C ASP A 195 2.53 -11.62 22.30
N LYS A 196 3.58 -10.95 21.79
CA LYS A 196 4.08 -9.69 22.33
C LYS A 196 4.43 -8.66 21.25
N TYR A 197 4.39 -7.39 21.64
CA TYR A 197 4.96 -6.29 20.86
C TYR A 197 6.45 -6.13 21.18
N SER A 198 7.23 -5.70 20.20
CA SER A 198 8.65 -5.36 20.34
C SER A 198 8.99 -4.10 19.56
N VAL A 199 10.07 -3.42 19.93
CA VAL A 199 10.59 -2.27 19.20
C VAL A 199 11.40 -2.75 18.00
N TYR A 200 11.05 -2.27 16.82
CA TYR A 200 11.74 -2.51 15.56
C TYR A 200 12.55 -1.29 15.15
N ILE A 201 13.73 -1.54 14.61
CA ILE A 201 14.68 -0.54 14.13
C ILE A 201 15.08 -0.90 12.70
N GLY A 202 15.07 0.08 11.77
CA GLY A 202 15.43 -0.16 10.38
C GLY A 202 15.89 1.08 9.64
N GLN A 203 16.39 0.87 8.42
CA GLN A 203 16.83 1.95 7.53
C GLN A 203 15.68 2.90 7.15
N SER A 204 15.98 4.20 7.07
CA SER A 204 15.04 5.25 6.68
C SER A 204 15.82 6.47 6.13
N GLY A 205 15.13 7.56 5.78
CA GLY A 205 15.72 8.87 5.56
C GLY A 205 15.89 9.30 4.08
N LEU A 206 15.58 8.45 3.11
CA LEU A 206 15.67 8.83 1.69
C LEU A 206 14.50 9.74 1.28
N GLY A 207 14.79 10.75 0.46
CA GLY A 207 13.78 11.64 -0.08
C GLY A 207 13.23 11.23 -1.46
N LEU A 208 13.99 10.45 -2.22
CA LEU A 208 13.55 9.78 -3.45
C LEU A 208 12.90 8.42 -3.14
N PRO A 209 12.12 7.83 -4.06
CA PRO A 209 11.32 6.63 -3.80
C PRO A 209 12.08 5.38 -3.38
N ASP A 210 13.33 5.23 -3.83
CA ASP A 210 14.20 4.11 -3.49
C ASP A 210 15.68 4.48 -3.64
N ARG A 211 16.59 3.66 -3.07
CA ARG A 211 18.04 3.79 -3.21
C ARG A 211 18.50 3.85 -4.67
N ASP A 212 17.83 3.11 -5.54
CA ASP A 212 18.18 3.03 -6.96
C ASP A 212 18.05 4.36 -7.70
N TYR A 213 17.20 5.28 -7.21
CA TYR A 213 17.10 6.64 -7.74
C TYR A 213 18.37 7.49 -7.50
N TYR A 214 19.19 7.13 -6.52
CA TYR A 214 20.48 7.78 -6.24
C TYR A 214 21.65 7.10 -6.95
N LEU A 215 21.54 5.79 -7.25
CA LEU A 215 22.66 4.92 -7.60
C LEU A 215 22.66 4.49 -9.06
N SER A 216 21.48 4.40 -9.70
CA SER A 216 21.37 3.89 -11.06
C SER A 216 21.39 5.04 -12.10
N GLU A 217 22.18 4.86 -13.17
CA GLU A 217 22.24 5.81 -14.29
C GLU A 217 20.87 6.04 -14.97
N ARG A 218 19.97 5.04 -14.93
CA ARG A 218 18.62 5.15 -15.51
C ARG A 218 17.72 6.17 -14.82
N PHE A 219 18.10 6.64 -13.61
CA PHE A 219 17.38 7.66 -12.86
C PHE A 219 18.21 8.95 -12.65
N ALA A 220 19.30 9.12 -13.41
CA ALA A 220 20.19 10.26 -13.23
C ALA A 220 19.51 11.62 -13.45
N ASP A 221 18.53 11.69 -14.36
CA ASP A 221 17.70 12.88 -14.58
C ASP A 221 16.85 13.22 -13.34
N LYS A 222 16.26 12.22 -12.69
CA LYS A 222 15.48 12.37 -11.47
C LYS A 222 16.36 12.82 -10.29
N ALA A 223 17.59 12.33 -10.22
CA ALA A 223 18.56 12.76 -9.22
C ALA A 223 18.96 14.23 -9.37
N VAL A 224 19.10 14.73 -10.60
CA VAL A 224 19.35 16.14 -10.87
C VAL A 224 18.13 17.00 -10.50
N ALA A 225 16.94 16.61 -10.95
CA ALA A 225 15.70 17.31 -10.63
C ALA A 225 15.43 17.36 -9.11
N TYR A 226 15.84 16.30 -8.38
CA TYR A 226 15.71 16.25 -6.92
C TYR A 226 16.62 17.25 -6.21
N GLN A 227 17.86 17.45 -6.68
CA GLN A 227 18.75 18.47 -6.11
C GLN A 227 18.20 19.91 -6.31
N ASP A 228 17.65 20.19 -7.49
CA ASP A 228 16.99 21.47 -7.75
C ASP A 228 15.75 21.65 -6.84
N PHE A 229 14.97 20.59 -6.67
CA PHE A 229 13.82 20.57 -5.76
C PHE A 229 14.22 20.85 -4.31
N LEU A 230 15.26 20.18 -3.79
CA LEU A 230 15.79 20.48 -2.44
C LEU A 230 16.21 21.94 -2.30
N GLY A 231 16.85 22.50 -3.34
CA GLY A 231 17.23 23.92 -3.37
C GLY A 231 16.03 24.85 -3.27
N ASP A 232 14.91 24.51 -3.91
CA ASP A 232 13.66 25.26 -3.82
C ASP A 232 13.06 25.20 -2.43
N LEU A 233 12.98 24.00 -1.81
CA LEU A 233 12.47 23.83 -0.44
C LEU A 233 13.28 24.67 0.57
N LEU A 234 14.60 24.66 0.46
CA LEU A 234 15.46 25.45 1.33
C LEU A 234 15.30 26.97 1.10
N ARG A 235 15.06 27.40 -0.16
CA ARG A 235 14.77 28.83 -0.48
C ARG A 235 13.45 29.26 0.14
N PHE A 236 12.40 28.47 0.10
CA PHE A 236 11.14 28.78 0.77
C PHE A 236 11.33 29.00 2.28
N ALA A 237 12.18 28.22 2.91
CA ALA A 237 12.53 28.39 4.34
C ALA A 237 13.51 29.56 4.60
N GLY A 238 13.91 30.35 3.58
CA GLY A 238 14.83 31.47 3.73
C GLY A 238 16.30 31.11 3.95
N VAL A 239 16.67 29.83 3.65
CA VAL A 239 18.06 29.37 3.83
C VAL A 239 18.97 29.99 2.80
N GLU A 240 20.04 30.67 3.27
CA GLU A 240 21.05 31.25 2.39
C GLU A 240 21.88 30.16 1.69
N GLN A 241 22.37 30.44 0.47
CA GLN A 241 23.14 29.48 -0.34
C GLN A 241 22.39 28.13 -0.53
N ALA A 242 21.09 28.21 -0.76
CA ALA A 242 20.18 27.03 -0.82
C ALA A 242 20.64 25.98 -1.84
N THR A 243 21.21 26.39 -2.98
CA THR A 243 21.68 25.45 -4.03
C THR A 243 22.87 24.61 -3.54
N GLU A 244 23.84 25.26 -2.91
CA GLU A 244 25.02 24.57 -2.35
C GLU A 244 24.62 23.64 -1.22
N LYS A 245 23.75 24.11 -0.32
CA LYS A 245 23.24 23.31 0.81
C LYS A 245 22.36 22.13 0.34
N ALA A 246 21.60 22.31 -0.72
CA ALA A 246 20.84 21.23 -1.35
C ALA A 246 21.76 20.11 -1.88
N ALA A 247 22.90 20.50 -2.49
CA ALA A 247 23.88 19.51 -2.93
C ALA A 247 24.51 18.73 -1.75
N GLU A 248 24.71 19.38 -0.61
CA GLU A 248 25.20 18.73 0.62
C GLU A 248 24.15 17.75 1.17
N VAL A 249 22.86 18.15 1.23
CA VAL A 249 21.75 17.28 1.64
C VAL A 249 21.63 16.09 0.69
N TYR A 250 21.68 16.31 -0.61
CA TYR A 250 21.66 15.22 -1.59
C TYR A 250 22.85 14.25 -1.41
N ALA A 251 24.05 14.76 -1.18
CA ALA A 251 25.22 13.93 -0.94
C ALA A 251 25.07 13.07 0.34
N PHE A 252 24.49 13.63 1.38
CA PHE A 252 24.13 12.91 2.61
C PHE A 252 23.13 11.79 2.33
N GLU A 253 21.99 12.09 1.67
CA GLU A 253 20.98 11.07 1.33
C GLU A 253 21.53 9.99 0.38
N LYS A 254 22.41 10.36 -0.55
CA LYS A 254 23.08 9.41 -1.44
C LYS A 254 23.98 8.45 -0.66
N ALA A 255 24.72 8.94 0.33
CA ALA A 255 25.52 8.09 1.20
C ALA A 255 24.64 7.11 1.99
N LEU A 256 23.46 7.58 2.50
CA LEU A 256 22.46 6.68 3.09
C LEU A 256 21.97 5.62 2.09
N ALA A 257 21.68 6.03 0.84
CA ALA A 257 21.23 5.11 -0.20
C ALA A 257 22.28 4.03 -0.53
N GLU A 258 23.57 4.36 -0.50
CA GLU A 258 24.66 3.41 -0.67
C GLU A 258 24.71 2.37 0.47
N ALA A 259 24.35 2.77 1.70
CA ALA A 259 24.31 1.90 2.87
C ALA A 259 23.04 1.04 2.96
N HIS A 260 21.94 1.46 2.35
CA HIS A 260 20.64 0.79 2.45
C HIS A 260 20.62 -0.57 1.75
N TRP A 261 19.90 -1.52 2.31
CA TRP A 261 19.51 -2.75 1.64
C TRP A 261 18.49 -2.46 0.53
N SER A 262 18.53 -3.26 -0.52
CA SER A 262 17.51 -3.23 -1.57
C SER A 262 16.13 -3.68 -1.05
N ARG A 263 15.09 -3.40 -1.80
CA ARG A 263 13.73 -3.86 -1.46
C ARG A 263 13.63 -5.38 -1.45
N ALA A 264 14.28 -6.06 -2.40
CA ALA A 264 14.34 -7.51 -2.45
C ALA A 264 15.01 -8.11 -1.20
N GLU A 265 16.17 -7.58 -0.77
CA GLU A 265 16.83 -8.03 0.47
C GLU A 265 15.95 -7.85 1.71
N ARG A 266 15.19 -6.75 1.77
CA ARG A 266 14.29 -6.47 2.92
C ARG A 266 13.04 -7.34 2.97
N ARG A 267 12.70 -8.06 1.89
CA ARG A 267 11.63 -9.06 1.90
C ARG A 267 12.00 -10.31 2.68
N ASP A 268 13.29 -10.64 2.79
CA ASP A 268 13.74 -11.86 3.48
C ASP A 268 13.54 -11.73 5.00
N ARG A 269 12.50 -12.38 5.50
CA ARG A 269 12.09 -12.31 6.91
C ARG A 269 13.11 -12.93 7.87
N ASP A 270 13.96 -13.83 7.42
CA ASP A 270 15.04 -14.38 8.23
C ASP A 270 16.16 -13.37 8.39
N LYS A 271 16.51 -12.63 7.32
CA LYS A 271 17.52 -11.57 7.36
C LYS A 271 17.09 -10.35 8.14
N THR A 272 15.77 -10.06 8.17
CA THR A 272 15.23 -8.85 8.81
C THR A 272 14.85 -9.05 10.28
N TYR A 273 15.13 -10.21 10.88
CA TYR A 273 14.88 -10.46 12.29
C TYR A 273 16.17 -10.66 13.09
N ASN A 274 16.73 -9.59 13.62
CA ASN A 274 17.98 -9.62 14.39
C ASN A 274 17.78 -8.94 15.75
N ARG A 275 17.98 -9.70 16.84
CA ARG A 275 17.86 -9.19 18.21
C ARG A 275 19.16 -8.57 18.68
N TYR A 276 19.04 -7.38 19.27
CA TYR A 276 20.12 -6.65 19.90
C TYR A 276 19.68 -6.15 21.27
N THR A 277 20.47 -6.36 22.30
CA THR A 277 20.34 -5.62 23.56
C THR A 277 20.74 -4.16 23.36
N LEU A 278 20.40 -3.28 24.30
CA LEU A 278 20.81 -1.87 24.23
C LEU A 278 22.35 -1.73 24.12
N ALA A 279 23.10 -2.51 24.87
CA ALA A 279 24.56 -2.47 24.81
C ALA A 279 25.12 -2.94 23.46
N GLU A 280 24.50 -3.95 22.83
CA GLU A 280 24.89 -4.41 21.49
C GLU A 280 24.52 -3.39 20.41
N LEU A 281 23.41 -2.64 20.57
CA LEU A 281 23.08 -1.50 19.69
C LEU A 281 24.12 -0.39 19.78
N GLU A 282 24.53 -0.03 20.98
CA GLU A 282 25.58 0.97 21.22
C GLU A 282 26.93 0.54 20.65
N GLU A 283 27.26 -0.75 20.69
CA GLU A 283 28.49 -1.29 20.08
C GLU A 283 28.40 -1.33 18.56
N MET A 284 27.27 -1.76 18.01
CA MET A 284 27.04 -1.91 16.56
C MET A 284 26.98 -0.54 15.86
N ALA A 285 26.28 0.43 16.45
CA ALA A 285 26.01 1.74 15.82
C ALA A 285 26.31 2.90 16.81
N PRO A 286 27.56 3.10 17.24
CA PRO A 286 27.94 4.07 18.28
C PRO A 286 27.78 5.53 17.83
N GLY A 287 27.42 5.76 16.58
CA GLY A 287 27.13 7.08 16.03
C GLY A 287 25.81 7.68 16.48
N LEU A 288 24.89 6.87 17.03
CA LEU A 288 23.57 7.30 17.50
C LEU A 288 23.47 7.17 19.03
N PRO A 289 22.77 8.08 19.72
CA PRO A 289 22.63 8.09 21.17
C PRO A 289 21.51 7.12 21.64
N TRP A 290 21.72 5.82 21.51
CA TRP A 290 20.69 4.79 21.72
C TRP A 290 20.08 4.82 23.12
N ALA A 291 20.90 4.94 24.18
CA ALA A 291 20.39 4.94 25.56
C ALA A 291 19.40 6.08 25.81
N SER A 292 19.74 7.30 25.44
CA SER A 292 18.84 8.46 25.60
C SER A 292 17.66 8.41 24.64
N SER A 293 17.83 7.84 23.45
CA SER A 293 16.73 7.64 22.50
C SER A 293 15.69 6.68 23.06
N MET A 294 16.09 5.52 23.58
CA MET A 294 15.19 4.53 24.15
C MET A 294 14.55 5.03 25.46
N GLU A 295 15.29 5.80 26.29
CA GLU A 295 14.70 6.48 27.45
C GLU A 295 13.62 7.48 27.04
N THR A 296 13.88 8.30 26.01
CA THR A 296 12.91 9.26 25.46
C THR A 296 11.63 8.55 24.97
N LEU A 297 11.78 7.39 24.34
CA LEU A 297 10.69 6.58 23.80
C LEU A 297 10.00 5.70 24.87
N GLY A 298 10.51 5.67 26.11
CA GLY A 298 9.99 4.81 27.17
C GLY A 298 10.25 3.32 26.95
N ALA A 299 11.26 3.00 26.16
CA ALA A 299 11.64 1.64 25.74
C ALA A 299 13.00 1.17 26.29
N ASP A 300 13.62 1.91 27.19
CA ASP A 300 14.92 1.61 27.81
C ASP A 300 14.90 0.36 28.71
N GLY A 301 13.71 -0.10 29.10
CA GLY A 301 13.48 -1.33 29.87
C GLY A 301 13.36 -2.60 29.05
N GLU A 302 13.38 -2.54 27.71
CA GLU A 302 13.24 -3.72 26.86
C GLU A 302 14.47 -4.63 26.92
N GLU A 303 14.23 -5.94 26.91
CA GLU A 303 15.28 -6.96 26.93
C GLU A 303 16.13 -6.92 25.64
N TYR A 304 15.48 -6.64 24.51
CA TYR A 304 16.08 -6.54 23.18
C TYR A 304 15.23 -5.68 22.24
N TYR A 305 15.87 -5.27 21.16
CA TYR A 305 15.29 -4.57 20.01
C TYR A 305 15.49 -5.42 18.77
N ILE A 306 14.58 -5.34 17.80
CA ILE A 306 14.69 -6.06 16.54
C ILE A 306 15.21 -5.11 15.47
N VAL A 307 16.43 -5.36 15.00
CA VAL A 307 17.04 -4.57 13.91
C VAL A 307 16.79 -5.25 12.58
N SER A 308 15.98 -4.62 11.74
CA SER A 308 15.60 -5.19 10.44
C SER A 308 16.73 -5.14 9.40
N THR A 309 17.59 -4.12 9.46
CA THR A 309 18.69 -3.91 8.49
C THR A 309 19.98 -3.54 9.20
N PRO A 310 20.64 -4.48 9.92
CA PRO A 310 21.75 -4.18 10.82
C PRO A 310 22.90 -3.40 10.17
N SER A 311 23.42 -3.87 9.03
CA SER A 311 24.53 -3.21 8.35
C SER A 311 24.17 -1.81 7.82
N ALA A 312 22.90 -1.61 7.41
CA ALA A 312 22.44 -0.29 6.98
C ALA A 312 22.35 0.68 8.18
N VAL A 313 21.86 0.21 9.33
CA VAL A 313 21.80 1.04 10.58
C VAL A 313 23.22 1.36 11.06
N GLU A 314 24.14 0.39 11.06
CA GLU A 314 25.54 0.59 11.43
C GLU A 314 26.19 1.69 10.57
N GLU A 315 26.07 1.59 9.23
CA GLU A 315 26.69 2.55 8.33
C GLU A 315 25.98 3.91 8.36
N THR A 316 24.65 3.93 8.50
CA THR A 316 23.87 5.17 8.72
C THR A 316 24.38 5.94 9.95
N ALA A 317 24.67 5.25 11.04
CA ALA A 317 25.20 5.89 12.26
C ALA A 317 26.57 6.54 12.04
N LYS A 318 27.44 5.95 11.22
CA LYS A 318 28.73 6.54 10.83
C LYS A 318 28.54 7.76 9.93
N ILE A 319 27.74 7.60 8.88
CA ILE A 319 27.41 8.70 7.95
C ILE A 319 26.82 9.90 8.71
N PHE A 320 25.89 9.65 9.61
CA PHE A 320 25.27 10.67 10.45
C PHE A 320 26.31 11.43 11.28
N ARG A 321 27.19 10.71 11.99
CA ARG A 321 28.24 11.28 12.83
C ARG A 321 29.23 12.14 12.02
N ASP A 322 29.57 11.71 10.82
CA ASP A 322 30.54 12.39 9.94
C ASP A 322 29.91 13.58 9.20
N THR A 323 28.58 13.66 9.13
CA THR A 323 27.86 14.74 8.46
C THR A 323 27.80 15.99 9.35
N PRO A 324 28.14 17.19 8.83
CA PRO A 324 28.03 18.43 9.59
C PRO A 324 26.60 18.67 10.10
N VAL A 325 26.44 19.13 11.33
CA VAL A 325 25.14 19.47 11.93
C VAL A 325 24.36 20.44 11.06
N GLU A 326 25.02 21.39 10.41
CA GLU A 326 24.36 22.33 9.49
C GLU A 326 23.70 21.64 8.28
N THR A 327 24.32 20.62 7.72
CA THR A 327 23.74 19.80 6.65
C THR A 327 22.52 19.04 7.16
N LEU A 328 22.57 18.49 8.37
CA LEU A 328 21.46 17.78 9.01
C LEU A 328 20.27 18.72 9.30
N LYS A 329 20.53 19.99 9.73
CA LYS A 329 19.48 21.01 9.85
C LYS A 329 18.78 21.25 8.52
N ASN A 330 19.53 21.44 7.46
CA ASN A 330 18.97 21.67 6.12
C ASN A 330 18.16 20.45 5.63
N TYR A 331 18.60 19.24 5.94
CA TYR A 331 17.85 18.01 5.68
C TYR A 331 16.49 18.00 6.40
N LEU A 332 16.45 18.37 7.70
CA LEU A 332 15.20 18.47 8.47
C LEU A 332 14.28 19.57 7.93
N ILE A 333 14.82 20.75 7.63
CA ILE A 333 14.09 21.89 7.09
C ILE A 333 13.42 21.52 5.75
N ALA A 334 14.18 20.95 4.81
CA ALA A 334 13.61 20.51 3.53
C ALA A 334 12.52 19.44 3.73
N GLY A 335 12.73 18.51 4.67
CA GLY A 335 11.75 17.49 5.06
C GLY A 335 10.46 18.11 5.59
N ALA A 336 10.54 19.11 6.46
CA ALA A 336 9.38 19.76 7.06
C ALA A 336 8.56 20.55 6.04
N ILE A 337 9.22 21.38 5.21
CA ILE A 337 8.55 22.14 4.13
C ILE A 337 7.79 21.17 3.21
N ARG A 338 8.42 20.06 2.81
CA ARG A 338 7.76 19.04 1.99
C ARG A 338 6.58 18.39 2.72
N SER A 339 6.73 18.06 4.00
CA SER A 339 5.71 17.36 4.80
C SER A 339 4.43 18.18 4.97
N TYR A 340 4.56 19.49 5.18
CA TYR A 340 3.44 20.40 5.35
C TYR A 340 2.96 21.05 4.05
N SER A 341 3.56 20.77 2.90
CA SER A 341 3.30 21.48 1.63
C SER A 341 1.82 21.66 1.30
N SER A 342 0.98 20.65 1.55
CA SER A 342 -0.45 20.69 1.26
C SER A 342 -1.26 21.68 2.12
N VAL A 343 -0.67 22.19 3.19
CA VAL A 343 -1.26 23.18 4.12
C VAL A 343 -0.36 24.42 4.28
N LEU A 344 0.54 24.63 3.34
CA LEU A 344 1.37 25.82 3.16
C LEU A 344 0.93 26.58 1.90
N PRO A 345 1.45 27.82 1.65
CA PRO A 345 1.10 28.60 0.46
C PRO A 345 1.21 27.83 -0.84
N LYS A 346 0.33 28.16 -1.76
CA LYS A 346 0.16 27.46 -3.05
C LYS A 346 1.48 27.31 -3.82
N GLU A 347 2.38 28.28 -3.78
CA GLU A 347 3.68 28.20 -4.46
C GLU A 347 4.50 27.01 -3.99
N ILE A 348 4.46 26.68 -2.70
CA ILE A 348 5.18 25.54 -2.11
C ILE A 348 4.52 24.24 -2.51
N ASP A 349 3.20 24.18 -2.40
CA ASP A 349 2.38 23.03 -2.76
C ASP A 349 2.57 22.70 -4.25
N ASP A 350 2.48 23.69 -5.15
CA ASP A 350 2.75 23.57 -6.59
C ASP A 350 4.15 23.01 -6.87
N ARG A 351 5.16 23.52 -6.16
CA ARG A 351 6.54 23.06 -6.38
C ARG A 351 6.77 21.62 -5.94
N VAL A 352 6.17 21.24 -4.82
CA VAL A 352 6.23 19.85 -4.35
C VAL A 352 5.56 18.92 -5.35
N PHE A 353 4.42 19.31 -5.91
CA PHE A 353 3.79 18.53 -6.97
C PHE A 353 4.62 18.47 -8.26
N ALA A 354 5.08 19.55 -8.75
CA ALA A 354 5.88 19.57 -9.98
C ALA A 354 7.01 18.52 -9.91
N PHE A 355 7.54 18.26 -8.71
CA PHE A 355 8.53 17.22 -8.52
C PHE A 355 7.88 15.83 -8.28
N THR A 356 7.05 15.69 -7.25
CA THR A 356 6.55 14.38 -6.80
C THR A 356 5.47 13.79 -7.70
N GLY A 357 4.66 14.62 -8.34
CA GLY A 357 3.60 14.25 -9.26
C GLY A 357 4.07 14.22 -10.71
N THR A 358 4.54 15.36 -11.22
CA THR A 358 4.88 15.46 -12.64
C THR A 358 6.21 14.79 -12.95
N GLU A 359 7.28 15.18 -12.26
CA GLU A 359 8.63 14.69 -12.57
C GLU A 359 8.78 13.18 -12.28
N LEU A 360 8.35 12.72 -11.10
CA LEU A 360 8.52 11.33 -10.70
C LEU A 360 7.49 10.37 -11.31
N ARG A 361 6.28 10.84 -11.65
CA ARG A 361 5.15 9.95 -12.02
C ARG A 361 4.42 10.36 -13.30
N GLY A 362 4.84 11.43 -13.96
CA GLY A 362 4.26 11.88 -15.23
C GLY A 362 2.82 12.42 -15.10
N VAL A 363 2.38 12.84 -13.91
CA VAL A 363 1.03 13.39 -13.69
C VAL A 363 0.98 14.83 -14.14
N PRO A 364 0.13 15.22 -15.13
CA PRO A 364 0.07 16.58 -15.63
C PRO A 364 -0.58 17.60 -14.68
N GLU A 365 -1.61 17.17 -13.95
CA GLU A 365 -2.44 18.05 -13.13
C GLU A 365 -2.60 17.49 -11.72
N GLN A 366 -2.71 18.40 -10.74
CA GLN A 366 -2.99 18.01 -9.38
C GLN A 366 -4.44 17.56 -9.18
N ARG A 367 -4.63 16.63 -8.26
CA ARG A 367 -5.95 16.25 -7.78
C ARG A 367 -6.68 17.47 -7.16
N PRO A 368 -7.98 17.65 -7.44
CA PRO A 368 -8.80 18.70 -6.82
C PRO A 368 -8.61 18.79 -5.31
N ARG A 369 -8.63 20.00 -4.76
CA ARG A 369 -8.40 20.26 -3.33
C ARG A 369 -9.27 19.39 -2.42
N TRP A 370 -10.56 19.25 -2.75
CA TRP A 370 -11.48 18.44 -1.96
C TRP A 370 -11.06 16.95 -1.89
N LYS A 371 -10.54 16.35 -2.98
CA LYS A 371 -10.03 14.97 -2.99
C LYS A 371 -8.84 14.82 -2.05
N ARG A 372 -7.97 15.83 -2.01
CA ARG A 372 -6.84 15.87 -1.09
C ARG A 372 -7.30 16.06 0.36
N GLY A 373 -8.31 16.89 0.59
CA GLY A 373 -8.94 17.06 1.89
C GLY A 373 -9.58 15.76 2.41
N VAL A 374 -10.28 15.02 1.55
CA VAL A 374 -10.80 13.67 1.88
C VAL A 374 -9.66 12.74 2.29
N SER A 375 -8.55 12.75 1.54
CA SER A 375 -7.37 11.93 1.88
C SER A 375 -6.74 12.33 3.20
N ALA A 376 -6.69 13.64 3.52
CA ALA A 376 -6.16 14.14 4.77
C ALA A 376 -7.02 13.73 5.98
N VAL A 377 -8.34 13.81 5.87
CA VAL A 377 -9.27 13.32 6.92
C VAL A 377 -9.15 11.82 7.11
N ASN A 378 -9.10 11.05 6.01
CA ASN A 378 -8.90 9.59 6.08
C ASN A 378 -7.57 9.21 6.76
N GLY A 379 -6.51 9.95 6.50
CA GLY A 379 -5.21 9.74 7.14
C GLY A 379 -5.20 10.03 8.63
N ALA A 380 -6.01 11.00 9.08
CA ALA A 380 -6.07 11.42 10.48
C ALA A 380 -7.09 10.61 11.31
N MET A 381 -8.24 10.27 10.71
CA MET A 381 -9.40 9.70 11.43
C MET A 381 -10.11 8.62 10.59
N GLY A 382 -9.35 7.76 9.93
CA GLY A 382 -9.90 6.83 8.95
C GLY A 382 -10.95 5.87 9.49
N GLU A 383 -10.79 5.32 10.69
CA GLU A 383 -11.80 4.42 11.27
C GLU A 383 -13.06 5.16 11.72
N ALA A 384 -12.96 6.41 12.17
CA ALA A 384 -14.12 7.22 12.47
C ALA A 384 -15.03 7.43 11.23
N VAL A 385 -14.40 7.72 10.09
CA VAL A 385 -15.09 7.79 8.79
C VAL A 385 -15.58 6.41 8.36
N GLY A 386 -14.76 5.37 8.54
CA GLY A 386 -15.05 3.98 8.20
C GLY A 386 -16.30 3.43 8.86
N LYS A 387 -16.54 3.80 10.11
CA LYS A 387 -17.75 3.42 10.84
C LYS A 387 -19.01 3.91 10.13
N VAL A 388 -19.05 5.19 9.77
CA VAL A 388 -20.19 5.79 9.05
C VAL A 388 -20.30 5.23 7.62
N TYR A 389 -19.15 4.96 6.98
CA TYR A 389 -19.10 4.34 5.65
C TYR A 389 -19.79 2.96 5.64
N VAL A 390 -19.49 2.12 6.60
CA VAL A 390 -20.09 0.77 6.72
C VAL A 390 -21.59 0.86 6.97
N GLU A 391 -22.01 1.71 7.91
CA GLU A 391 -23.42 1.91 8.23
C GLU A 391 -24.27 2.35 7.01
N ARG A 392 -23.65 3.09 6.07
CA ARG A 392 -24.36 3.62 4.89
C ARG A 392 -24.25 2.72 3.65
N TYR A 393 -23.11 2.02 3.47
CA TYR A 393 -22.74 1.48 2.15
C TYR A 393 -22.32 0.01 2.13
N PHE A 394 -22.36 -0.71 3.27
CA PHE A 394 -22.00 -2.11 3.30
C PHE A 394 -23.15 -2.99 3.79
N PRO A 395 -23.84 -3.72 2.87
CA PRO A 395 -24.97 -4.58 3.23
C PRO A 395 -24.52 -5.84 3.99
N GLU A 396 -25.31 -6.26 5.00
CA GLU A 396 -25.05 -7.53 5.73
C GLU A 396 -25.05 -8.76 4.82
N ASP A 397 -25.86 -8.75 3.75
CA ASP A 397 -25.91 -9.86 2.80
C ASP A 397 -24.61 -10.07 2.05
N SER A 398 -23.91 -8.99 1.68
CA SER A 398 -22.59 -9.06 1.08
C SER A 398 -21.58 -9.73 2.01
N LYS A 399 -21.61 -9.41 3.31
CA LYS A 399 -20.75 -10.06 4.32
C LYS A 399 -21.03 -11.56 4.38
N ARG A 400 -22.28 -11.97 4.44
CA ARG A 400 -22.69 -13.40 4.50
C ARG A 400 -22.20 -14.17 3.26
N GLN A 401 -22.41 -13.64 2.06
CA GLN A 401 -21.94 -14.29 0.82
C GLN A 401 -20.41 -14.41 0.79
N MET A 402 -19.70 -13.38 1.26
CA MET A 402 -18.24 -13.43 1.38
C MET A 402 -17.76 -14.48 2.38
N ASP A 403 -18.42 -14.62 3.54
CA ASP A 403 -18.12 -15.68 4.52
C ASP A 403 -18.25 -17.08 3.89
N GLU A 404 -19.30 -17.31 3.09
CA GLU A 404 -19.51 -18.57 2.37
C GLU A 404 -18.40 -18.81 1.32
N LEU A 405 -18.02 -17.77 0.59
CA LEU A 405 -16.97 -17.83 -0.43
C LEU A 405 -15.59 -18.14 0.20
N VAL A 406 -15.21 -17.43 1.26
CA VAL A 406 -13.97 -17.68 2.01
C VAL A 406 -13.92 -19.09 2.56
N LYS A 407 -15.03 -19.56 3.13
CA LYS A 407 -15.14 -20.95 3.62
C LYS A 407 -14.90 -21.96 2.51
N ASN A 408 -15.56 -21.80 1.34
CA ASN A 408 -15.41 -22.73 0.23
C ASN A 408 -13.99 -22.73 -0.36
N LEU A 409 -13.33 -21.56 -0.43
CA LEU A 409 -11.94 -21.48 -0.86
C LEU A 409 -10.99 -22.18 0.11
N ARG A 410 -11.17 -22.00 1.42
CA ARG A 410 -10.36 -22.68 2.44
C ARG A 410 -10.51 -24.20 2.37
N GLU A 411 -11.74 -24.69 2.22
CA GLU A 411 -12.01 -26.12 2.05
C GLU A 411 -11.40 -26.67 0.74
N GLY A 412 -11.54 -25.92 -0.37
CA GLY A 412 -10.94 -26.28 -1.65
C GLY A 412 -9.40 -26.29 -1.59
N PHE A 413 -8.78 -25.34 -0.87
CA PHE A 413 -7.34 -25.35 -0.69
C PHE A 413 -6.86 -26.49 0.21
N ALA A 414 -7.60 -26.84 1.26
CA ALA A 414 -7.31 -28.02 2.08
C ALA A 414 -7.29 -29.29 1.24
N GLU A 415 -8.31 -29.51 0.37
CA GLU A 415 -8.36 -30.63 -0.56
C GLU A 415 -7.15 -30.66 -1.51
N ARG A 416 -6.69 -29.50 -2.01
CA ARG A 416 -5.49 -29.43 -2.86
C ARG A 416 -4.22 -29.79 -2.09
N LEU A 417 -4.04 -29.26 -0.87
CA LEU A 417 -2.90 -29.59 0.00
C LEU A 417 -2.84 -31.09 0.34
N GLU A 418 -4.00 -31.72 0.61
CA GLU A 418 -4.11 -33.17 0.88
C GLU A 418 -3.62 -34.02 -0.30
N ASN A 419 -3.83 -33.55 -1.53
CA ASN A 419 -3.50 -34.26 -2.77
C ASN A 419 -2.20 -33.79 -3.43
N LEU A 420 -1.44 -32.87 -2.80
CA LEU A 420 -0.24 -32.28 -3.39
C LEU A 420 0.92 -33.28 -3.37
N GLU A 421 1.28 -33.83 -4.53
CA GLU A 421 2.23 -34.97 -4.64
C GLU A 421 3.67 -34.60 -4.23
N TRP A 422 4.10 -33.35 -4.46
CA TRP A 422 5.46 -32.93 -4.16
C TRP A 422 5.71 -32.64 -2.67
N MET A 423 4.67 -32.44 -1.86
CA MET A 423 4.78 -32.11 -0.44
C MET A 423 4.73 -33.37 0.43
N GLY A 424 5.70 -33.55 1.31
CA GLY A 424 5.73 -34.66 2.28
C GLY A 424 4.68 -34.54 3.39
N ASP A 425 4.40 -35.66 4.06
CA ASP A 425 3.31 -35.75 5.06
C ASP A 425 3.54 -34.84 6.28
N GLU A 426 4.81 -34.61 6.68
CA GLU A 426 5.14 -33.76 7.82
C GLU A 426 4.81 -32.28 7.51
N THR A 427 5.30 -31.77 6.40
CA THR A 427 5.02 -30.40 5.95
C THR A 427 3.52 -30.20 5.66
N ARG A 428 2.89 -31.18 5.00
CA ARG A 428 1.44 -31.15 4.71
C ARG A 428 0.60 -31.01 5.97
N LYS A 429 0.93 -31.74 7.04
CA LYS A 429 0.23 -31.67 8.32
C LYS A 429 0.31 -30.27 8.94
N GLU A 430 1.49 -29.66 8.93
CA GLU A 430 1.68 -28.30 9.44
C GLU A 430 0.96 -27.27 8.55
N ALA A 431 1.00 -27.44 7.21
CA ALA A 431 0.30 -26.61 6.27
C ALA A 431 -1.22 -26.60 6.49
N LEU A 432 -1.82 -27.78 6.65
CA LEU A 432 -3.25 -27.94 6.96
C LEU A 432 -3.60 -27.32 8.33
N ALA A 433 -2.75 -27.50 9.34
CA ALA A 433 -2.96 -26.89 10.66
C ALA A 433 -2.87 -25.36 10.59
N LYS A 434 -1.95 -24.83 9.79
CA LYS A 434 -1.84 -23.38 9.55
C LYS A 434 -3.08 -22.84 8.85
N LEU A 435 -3.56 -23.52 7.79
CA LEU A 435 -4.78 -23.13 7.07
C LEU A 435 -6.02 -23.17 7.97
N ASP A 436 -6.13 -24.15 8.87
CA ASP A 436 -7.24 -24.25 9.83
C ASP A 436 -7.22 -23.08 10.84
N ALA A 437 -6.03 -22.60 11.19
CA ALA A 437 -5.84 -21.49 12.11
C ALA A 437 -6.03 -20.08 11.49
N PHE A 438 -6.25 -19.96 10.17
CA PHE A 438 -6.51 -18.67 9.53
C PHE A 438 -7.75 -17.98 10.09
N THR A 439 -7.62 -16.71 10.44
CA THR A 439 -8.74 -15.87 10.87
C THR A 439 -9.18 -14.97 9.72
N PRO A 440 -10.36 -15.14 9.13
CA PRO A 440 -10.89 -14.21 8.15
C PRO A 440 -11.52 -12.99 8.85
N LYS A 441 -11.27 -11.80 8.31
CA LYS A 441 -11.87 -10.53 8.71
C LYS A 441 -12.52 -9.89 7.49
N ILE A 442 -13.83 -9.65 7.52
CA ILE A 442 -14.63 -9.22 6.37
C ILE A 442 -15.42 -7.96 6.70
N GLY A 443 -15.23 -6.93 5.88
CA GLY A 443 -16.00 -5.68 5.89
C GLY A 443 -15.43 -4.62 6.82
N TYR A 444 -15.41 -4.86 8.13
CA TYR A 444 -15.09 -3.84 9.13
C TYR A 444 -14.69 -4.43 10.49
N PRO A 445 -13.93 -3.67 11.34
CA PRO A 445 -13.52 -4.11 12.66
C PRO A 445 -14.70 -4.18 13.65
N GLU A 446 -14.61 -5.08 14.64
CA GLU A 446 -15.60 -5.19 15.72
C GLU A 446 -15.46 -4.06 16.76
N GLU A 447 -14.26 -3.56 16.96
CA GLU A 447 -13.92 -2.46 17.86
C GLU A 447 -13.29 -1.33 17.06
N TRP A 448 -13.64 -0.08 17.37
CA TRP A 448 -13.23 1.11 16.63
C TRP A 448 -12.23 1.92 17.44
N THR A 449 -11.25 2.52 16.77
CA THR A 449 -10.29 3.44 17.40
C THR A 449 -11.00 4.61 18.08
N ASP A 450 -10.61 4.90 19.33
CA ASP A 450 -11.11 6.04 20.10
C ASP A 450 -10.31 7.32 19.79
N TYR A 451 -10.89 8.20 18.98
CA TYR A 451 -10.31 9.49 18.63
C TYR A 451 -10.56 10.60 19.65
N SER A 452 -11.00 10.30 20.89
CA SER A 452 -11.28 11.33 21.91
C SER A 452 -10.07 12.20 22.23
N ALA A 453 -8.86 11.61 22.22
CA ALA A 453 -7.60 12.29 22.48
C ALA A 453 -7.05 13.12 21.31
N LEU A 454 -7.59 12.95 20.09
CA LEU A 454 -7.19 13.75 18.94
C LEU A 454 -7.82 15.15 19.03
N GLU A 455 -7.01 16.17 19.15
CA GLU A 455 -7.48 17.57 19.11
C GLU A 455 -7.53 18.07 17.66
N VAL A 456 -8.62 18.75 17.28
CA VAL A 456 -8.83 19.30 15.93
C VAL A 456 -9.30 20.74 16.02
N SER A 457 -8.71 21.62 15.20
CA SER A 457 -9.03 23.02 15.03
C SER A 457 -9.67 23.28 13.66
N ALA A 458 -10.67 24.15 13.60
CA ALA A 458 -11.32 24.55 12.37
C ALA A 458 -10.49 25.54 11.52
N ASP A 459 -9.45 26.15 12.09
CA ASP A 459 -8.71 27.29 11.50
C ASP A 459 -7.18 27.08 11.45
N ASN A 460 -6.67 25.92 11.87
CA ASN A 460 -5.22 25.63 11.85
C ASN A 460 -4.90 24.25 11.28
N PRO A 461 -4.81 24.11 9.96
CA PRO A 461 -4.55 22.81 9.31
C PRO A 461 -3.15 22.26 9.61
N VAL A 462 -2.14 23.08 9.86
CA VAL A 462 -0.80 22.64 10.28
C VAL A 462 -0.87 21.97 11.65
N GLU A 463 -1.60 22.59 12.60
CA GLU A 463 -1.78 22.01 13.92
C GLU A 463 -2.57 20.69 13.84
N ASN A 464 -3.60 20.61 12.99
CA ASN A 464 -4.34 19.38 12.76
C ASN A 464 -3.42 18.24 12.27
N MET A 465 -2.51 18.51 11.33
CA MET A 465 -1.52 17.52 10.89
C MET A 465 -0.56 17.13 12.01
N ARG A 466 -0.15 18.09 12.85
CA ARG A 466 0.70 17.85 14.02
C ARG A 466 0.00 16.96 15.04
N GLN A 467 -1.24 17.28 15.38
CA GLN A 467 -2.04 16.49 16.34
C GLN A 467 -2.34 15.09 15.83
N ALA A 468 -2.63 14.92 14.54
CA ALA A 468 -2.81 13.60 13.92
C ALA A 468 -1.52 12.75 14.00
N ARG A 469 -0.35 13.37 13.78
CA ARG A 469 0.94 12.67 13.94
C ARG A 469 1.23 12.28 15.39
N ILE A 470 0.98 13.17 16.36
CA ILE A 470 1.12 12.87 17.78
C ILE A 470 0.17 11.76 18.21
N PHE A 471 -1.08 11.81 17.75
CA PHE A 471 -2.08 10.78 18.03
C PHE A 471 -1.63 9.41 17.51
N GLY A 472 -1.30 9.30 16.22
CA GLY A 472 -0.87 8.03 15.62
C GLY A 472 0.40 7.47 16.26
N PHE A 473 1.31 8.34 16.69
CA PHE A 473 2.46 7.94 17.46
C PHE A 473 2.08 7.35 18.81
N ASN A 474 1.26 8.04 19.58
CA ASN A 474 0.84 7.58 20.91
C ASN A 474 0.09 6.24 20.80
N GLU A 475 -0.76 6.06 19.80
CA GLU A 475 -1.43 4.79 19.50
C GLU A 475 -0.41 3.66 19.29
N ASN A 476 0.59 3.87 18.45
CA ASN A 476 1.61 2.85 18.19
C ASN A 476 2.44 2.51 19.44
N TRP A 477 2.93 3.53 20.15
CA TRP A 477 3.78 3.32 21.33
C TRP A 477 3.02 2.81 22.55
N SER A 478 1.73 3.09 22.67
CA SER A 478 0.89 2.56 23.74
C SER A 478 0.75 1.04 23.73
N GLN A 479 1.01 0.41 22.57
CA GLN A 479 0.98 -1.05 22.41
C GLN A 479 2.14 -1.76 23.11
N LEU A 480 3.28 -1.09 23.30
CA LEU A 480 4.45 -1.70 23.94
C LEU A 480 4.12 -2.17 25.36
N GLY A 481 4.42 -3.44 25.66
CA GLY A 481 4.09 -4.07 26.94
C GLY A 481 2.61 -4.48 27.11
N GLN A 482 1.74 -4.24 26.09
CA GLN A 482 0.35 -4.71 26.10
C GLN A 482 0.22 -6.09 25.45
N PRO A 483 -0.86 -6.83 25.74
CA PRO A 483 -1.23 -8.02 24.98
C PRO A 483 -1.56 -7.65 23.53
N ILE A 484 -1.30 -8.59 22.59
CA ILE A 484 -1.64 -8.39 21.19
C ILE A 484 -3.15 -8.22 21.01
N ASP A 485 -3.54 -7.11 20.41
CA ASP A 485 -4.93 -6.91 19.97
C ASP A 485 -5.15 -7.60 18.62
N LYS A 486 -5.89 -8.73 18.66
CA LYS A 486 -6.27 -9.48 17.45
C LYS A 486 -7.46 -8.87 16.71
N LYS A 487 -8.11 -7.83 17.24
CA LYS A 487 -9.27 -7.16 16.61
C LYS A 487 -8.85 -5.97 15.76
N GLU A 488 -7.66 -5.43 15.99
CA GLU A 488 -7.09 -4.33 15.23
C GLU A 488 -7.00 -4.65 13.73
N TRP A 489 -7.31 -3.67 12.89
CA TRP A 489 -7.17 -3.71 11.44
C TRP A 489 -6.09 -2.74 10.97
N PHE A 490 -5.32 -3.12 9.94
CA PHE A 490 -4.32 -2.23 9.33
C PHE A 490 -4.88 -1.39 8.17
N MET A 491 -6.09 -1.70 7.71
CA MET A 491 -6.80 -0.96 6.67
C MET A 491 -8.19 -0.57 7.16
N THR A 492 -8.60 0.64 6.82
CA THR A 492 -9.95 1.11 7.12
C THR A 492 -10.99 0.49 6.19
N PRO A 493 -12.28 0.40 6.58
CA PRO A 493 -13.33 -0.20 5.75
C PRO A 493 -13.52 0.42 4.37
N GLN A 494 -13.22 1.71 4.21
CA GLN A 494 -13.30 2.42 2.93
C GLN A 494 -12.06 2.25 2.05
N THR A 495 -11.05 1.47 2.48
CA THR A 495 -9.87 1.13 1.69
C THR A 495 -10.21 0.08 0.63
N VAL A 496 -9.88 0.35 -0.62
CA VAL A 496 -10.03 -0.61 -1.73
C VAL A 496 -8.75 -1.44 -1.84
N ASN A 497 -8.65 -2.44 -1.00
CA ASN A 497 -7.55 -3.42 -0.98
C ASN A 497 -7.92 -4.61 -0.08
N ALA A 498 -7.00 -5.59 0.04
CA ALA A 498 -7.03 -6.70 0.96
C ALA A 498 -5.62 -6.95 1.50
N TYR A 499 -5.45 -7.77 2.55
CA TYR A 499 -4.12 -8.16 3.01
C TYR A 499 -4.12 -9.45 3.82
N TYR A 500 -2.98 -10.14 3.81
CA TYR A 500 -2.63 -11.19 4.76
C TYR A 500 -1.65 -10.67 5.81
N SER A 501 -1.90 -10.97 7.08
CA SER A 501 -0.98 -10.71 8.19
C SER A 501 -0.32 -12.00 8.68
N SER A 502 0.98 -12.13 8.42
CA SER A 502 1.73 -13.35 8.77
C SER A 502 1.91 -13.54 10.29
N THR A 503 2.01 -12.46 11.08
CA THR A 503 2.16 -12.51 12.54
C THR A 503 0.84 -12.79 13.27
N ARG A 504 -0.29 -12.49 12.63
CA ARG A 504 -1.63 -12.78 13.15
C ARG A 504 -2.29 -13.99 12.50
N ASN A 505 -1.72 -14.48 11.39
CA ASN A 505 -2.28 -15.53 10.53
C ASN A 505 -3.72 -15.22 10.14
N GLU A 506 -3.95 -14.02 9.61
CA GLU A 506 -5.28 -13.52 9.24
C GLU A 506 -5.32 -12.96 7.82
N ILE A 507 -6.49 -13.08 7.17
CA ILE A 507 -6.81 -12.46 5.89
C ILE A 507 -7.91 -11.42 6.09
N VAL A 508 -7.76 -10.24 5.49
CA VAL A 508 -8.62 -9.08 5.75
C VAL A 508 -9.12 -8.46 4.45
N PHE A 509 -10.44 -8.28 4.36
CA PHE A 509 -11.13 -7.73 3.20
C PHE A 509 -12.00 -6.55 3.63
N PRO A 510 -11.52 -5.29 3.51
CA PRO A 510 -12.31 -4.09 3.78
C PRO A 510 -13.58 -4.00 2.92
N ALA A 511 -14.61 -3.33 3.44
CA ALA A 511 -15.91 -3.21 2.77
C ALA A 511 -15.82 -2.62 1.35
N ALA A 512 -14.89 -1.69 1.11
CA ALA A 512 -14.82 -0.97 -0.16
C ALA A 512 -14.35 -1.82 -1.35
N ILE A 513 -13.58 -2.92 -1.14
CA ILE A 513 -13.21 -3.82 -2.24
C ILE A 513 -14.36 -4.76 -2.62
N LEU A 514 -15.35 -4.97 -1.74
CA LEU A 514 -16.45 -5.90 -1.93
C LEU A 514 -17.56 -5.31 -2.81
N GLN A 515 -17.18 -4.85 -3.99
CA GLN A 515 -18.03 -4.23 -5.02
C GLN A 515 -17.52 -4.63 -6.41
N ALA A 516 -18.37 -4.52 -7.45
CA ALA A 516 -17.98 -4.78 -8.84
C ALA A 516 -16.79 -3.88 -9.28
N PRO A 517 -15.78 -4.41 -9.95
CA PRO A 517 -15.71 -5.73 -10.61
C PRO A 517 -15.18 -6.88 -9.75
N PHE A 518 -14.85 -6.66 -8.48
CA PHE A 518 -14.29 -7.70 -7.61
C PHE A 518 -15.37 -8.63 -7.07
N PHE A 519 -16.45 -8.06 -6.51
CA PHE A 519 -17.56 -8.79 -5.95
C PHE A 519 -18.89 -8.12 -6.32
N ASP A 520 -19.82 -8.90 -6.82
CA ASP A 520 -21.19 -8.46 -7.07
C ASP A 520 -22.16 -9.61 -6.70
N PRO A 521 -23.00 -9.43 -5.66
CA PRO A 521 -23.92 -10.48 -5.22
C PRO A 521 -24.89 -10.95 -6.30
N GLU A 522 -25.13 -10.15 -7.35
CA GLU A 522 -26.02 -10.45 -8.46
C GLU A 522 -25.27 -11.00 -9.68
N ALA A 523 -23.92 -11.04 -9.68
CA ALA A 523 -23.12 -11.55 -10.77
C ALA A 523 -23.14 -13.10 -10.83
N ASP A 524 -22.81 -13.62 -12.02
CA ASP A 524 -22.60 -15.06 -12.22
C ASP A 524 -21.56 -15.63 -11.25
N LEU A 525 -21.80 -16.81 -10.72
CA LEU A 525 -20.92 -17.44 -9.74
C LEU A 525 -19.48 -17.58 -10.25
N ALA A 526 -19.29 -17.93 -11.53
CA ALA A 526 -17.96 -18.04 -12.14
C ALA A 526 -17.21 -16.70 -12.06
N VAL A 527 -17.92 -15.56 -12.24
CA VAL A 527 -17.34 -14.22 -12.17
C VAL A 527 -16.86 -13.91 -10.76
N ASN A 528 -17.69 -14.14 -9.73
CA ASN A 528 -17.29 -13.89 -8.34
C ASN A 528 -16.11 -14.77 -7.91
N TYR A 529 -16.06 -16.05 -8.37
CA TYR A 529 -14.89 -16.90 -8.09
C TYR A 529 -13.64 -16.47 -8.87
N GLY A 530 -13.77 -16.07 -10.13
CA GLY A 530 -12.64 -15.60 -10.94
C GLY A 530 -12.10 -14.22 -10.53
N ALA A 531 -12.93 -13.40 -9.87
CA ALA A 531 -12.60 -12.07 -9.37
C ALA A 531 -12.21 -12.12 -7.88
N ILE A 532 -13.15 -11.81 -6.97
CA ILE A 532 -12.85 -11.76 -5.52
C ILE A 532 -12.40 -13.12 -4.98
N GLY A 533 -12.89 -14.23 -5.52
CA GLY A 533 -12.45 -15.57 -5.13
C GLY A 533 -10.97 -15.77 -5.39
N ALA A 534 -10.46 -15.32 -6.54
CA ALA A 534 -9.03 -15.37 -6.83
C ALA A 534 -8.21 -14.44 -5.91
N VAL A 535 -8.75 -13.27 -5.54
CA VAL A 535 -8.11 -12.37 -4.56
C VAL A 535 -8.07 -13.01 -3.16
N ILE A 536 -9.15 -13.66 -2.73
CA ILE A 536 -9.17 -14.42 -1.45
C ILE A 536 -8.11 -15.53 -1.49
N GLY A 537 -8.04 -16.28 -2.59
CA GLY A 537 -7.03 -17.31 -2.80
C GLY A 537 -5.60 -16.75 -2.77
N HIS A 538 -5.39 -15.55 -3.33
CA HIS A 538 -4.14 -14.81 -3.31
C HIS A 538 -3.73 -14.47 -1.86
N GLU A 539 -4.64 -13.90 -1.06
CA GLU A 539 -4.36 -13.58 0.36
C GLU A 539 -4.09 -14.83 1.20
N ILE A 540 -4.83 -15.92 0.98
CA ILE A 540 -4.53 -17.22 1.60
C ILE A 540 -3.15 -17.71 1.14
N GLY A 541 -2.82 -17.53 -0.15
CA GLY A 541 -1.56 -17.89 -0.78
C GLY A 541 -0.36 -17.21 -0.12
N HIS A 542 -0.51 -15.96 0.32
CA HIS A 542 0.53 -15.26 1.09
C HIS A 542 0.91 -15.95 2.40
N GLY A 543 0.05 -16.78 2.96
CA GLY A 543 0.43 -17.65 4.08
C GLY A 543 1.43 -18.75 3.72
N PHE A 544 1.59 -19.04 2.43
CA PHE A 544 2.36 -20.16 1.91
C PHE A 544 3.37 -19.77 0.82
N ASP A 545 3.47 -18.47 0.45
CA ASP A 545 4.44 -17.95 -0.50
C ASP A 545 5.89 -18.08 0.01
N ASP A 546 6.85 -17.53 -0.71
CA ASP A 546 8.29 -17.60 -0.42
C ASP A 546 8.66 -17.04 0.97
N GLN A 547 7.87 -16.10 1.50
CA GLN A 547 8.10 -15.49 2.81
C GLN A 547 7.05 -15.92 3.85
N GLY A 548 5.77 -16.01 3.48
CA GLY A 548 4.71 -16.41 4.40
C GLY A 548 4.86 -17.82 4.92
N ARG A 549 5.36 -18.75 4.10
CA ARG A 549 5.69 -20.13 4.52
C ARG A 549 6.65 -20.21 5.71
N LYS A 550 7.40 -19.14 5.98
CA LYS A 550 8.34 -19.04 7.12
C LYS A 550 7.64 -18.77 8.46
N SER A 551 6.35 -18.49 8.49
CA SER A 551 5.55 -18.41 9.73
C SER A 551 4.64 -19.62 9.87
N ASP A 552 4.48 -20.11 11.10
CA ASP A 552 3.53 -21.20 11.42
C ASP A 552 2.10 -20.68 11.63
N GLY A 553 1.19 -21.59 11.97
CA GLY A 553 -0.23 -21.27 12.22
C GLY A 553 -0.49 -20.37 13.42
N THR A 554 0.48 -20.17 14.30
CA THR A 554 0.40 -19.21 15.42
C THR A 554 0.86 -17.80 15.02
N GLY A 555 1.47 -17.66 13.83
CA GLY A 555 2.10 -16.42 13.35
C GLY A 555 3.60 -16.34 13.64
N ALA A 556 4.16 -17.33 14.34
CA ALA A 556 5.57 -17.31 14.71
C ALA A 556 6.49 -17.58 13.51
N LEU A 557 7.47 -16.70 13.29
CA LEU A 557 8.54 -16.89 12.32
C LEU A 557 9.42 -18.07 12.79
N ARG A 558 9.21 -19.22 12.19
CA ARG A 558 9.99 -20.44 12.40
C ARG A 558 9.98 -21.31 11.16
N ASP A 559 11.07 -22.02 10.93
CA ASP A 559 11.13 -23.03 9.89
C ASP A 559 10.34 -24.29 10.38
N TRP A 560 9.32 -24.67 9.62
CA TRP A 560 8.46 -25.83 9.90
C TRP A 560 8.40 -26.79 8.69
N TRP A 561 9.11 -26.44 7.63
CA TRP A 561 9.22 -27.27 6.43
C TRP A 561 10.35 -28.27 6.59
N THR A 562 10.22 -29.44 5.95
CA THR A 562 11.38 -30.31 5.77
C THR A 562 12.34 -29.68 4.75
N GLU A 563 13.64 -29.91 4.86
CA GLU A 563 14.63 -29.38 3.91
C GLU A 563 14.30 -29.82 2.46
N GLU A 564 13.78 -31.06 2.30
CA GLU A 564 13.42 -31.61 0.99
C GLU A 564 12.22 -30.90 0.39
N ASP A 565 11.18 -30.61 1.17
CA ASP A 565 9.99 -29.89 0.68
C ASP A 565 10.30 -28.44 0.40
N ALA A 566 11.13 -27.82 1.24
CA ALA A 566 11.61 -26.46 1.00
C ALA A 566 12.40 -26.37 -0.32
N ALA A 567 13.25 -27.36 -0.62
CA ALA A 567 13.99 -27.41 -1.89
C ALA A 567 13.06 -27.60 -3.10
N ARG A 568 12.04 -28.49 -3.00
CA ARG A 568 11.04 -28.69 -4.07
C ARG A 568 10.19 -27.45 -4.32
N PHE A 569 9.82 -26.74 -3.24
CA PHE A 569 9.15 -25.44 -3.38
C PHE A 569 10.03 -24.41 -4.08
N GLN A 570 11.31 -24.32 -3.68
CA GLN A 570 12.25 -23.38 -4.29
C GLN A 570 12.45 -23.64 -5.78
N GLU A 571 12.54 -24.92 -6.20
CA GLU A 571 12.62 -25.28 -7.62
C GLU A 571 11.43 -24.75 -8.44
N LYS A 572 10.21 -24.86 -7.88
CA LYS A 572 8.99 -24.33 -8.52
C LYS A 572 8.96 -22.81 -8.53
N ALA A 573 9.35 -22.15 -7.43
CA ALA A 573 9.48 -20.72 -7.36
C ALA A 573 10.52 -20.17 -8.34
N ASP A 574 11.66 -20.82 -8.46
CA ASP A 574 12.72 -20.44 -9.42
C ASP A 574 12.23 -20.59 -10.87
N ALA A 575 11.46 -21.63 -11.18
CA ALA A 575 10.88 -21.83 -12.51
C ALA A 575 9.88 -20.72 -12.84
N LEU A 576 9.00 -20.34 -11.89
CA LEU A 576 8.09 -19.21 -12.05
C LEU A 576 8.86 -17.89 -12.21
N GLY A 577 9.89 -17.67 -11.38
CA GLY A 577 10.75 -16.49 -11.46
C GLY A 577 11.45 -16.36 -12.81
N ALA A 578 11.92 -17.48 -13.39
CA ALA A 578 12.52 -17.49 -14.71
C ALA A 578 11.55 -17.04 -15.81
N GLN A 579 10.26 -17.38 -15.71
CA GLN A 579 9.24 -16.87 -16.63
C GLN A 579 9.09 -15.35 -16.47
N TYR A 580 8.91 -14.86 -15.24
CA TYR A 580 8.68 -13.44 -14.96
C TYR A 580 9.88 -12.54 -15.28
N ALA A 581 11.11 -13.04 -15.13
CA ALA A 581 12.34 -12.32 -15.52
C ALA A 581 12.42 -11.96 -17.01
N THR A 582 11.62 -12.61 -17.86
CA THR A 582 11.56 -12.33 -19.30
C THR A 582 10.63 -11.18 -19.66
N TYR A 583 9.78 -10.74 -18.73
CA TYR A 583 8.77 -9.73 -19.00
C TYR A 583 9.34 -8.32 -18.86
N GLU A 584 9.09 -7.51 -19.88
CA GLU A 584 9.50 -6.10 -19.98
C GLU A 584 8.27 -5.19 -20.06
N PRO A 585 7.77 -4.69 -18.92
CA PRO A 585 6.59 -3.80 -18.89
C PRO A 585 6.77 -2.49 -19.65
N VAL A 586 7.99 -1.94 -19.63
CA VAL A 586 8.40 -0.75 -20.36
C VAL A 586 9.86 -0.90 -20.78
N GLU A 587 10.25 -0.31 -21.90
CA GLU A 587 11.58 -0.47 -22.50
C GLU A 587 12.72 -0.26 -21.47
N GLY A 588 13.58 -1.26 -21.36
CA GLY A 588 14.71 -1.27 -20.42
C GLY A 588 14.38 -1.60 -18.95
N PHE A 589 13.10 -1.86 -18.62
CA PHE A 589 12.66 -2.21 -17.27
C PHE A 589 12.00 -3.58 -17.23
N PHE A 590 12.76 -4.55 -16.80
CA PHE A 590 12.30 -5.94 -16.62
C PHE A 590 11.75 -6.15 -15.22
N ILE A 591 10.79 -7.08 -15.09
CA ILE A 591 10.29 -7.51 -13.79
C ILE A 591 11.46 -8.16 -13.01
N ASN A 592 11.61 -7.75 -11.75
CA ASN A 592 12.56 -8.38 -10.83
C ASN A 592 11.84 -9.48 -10.02
N PRO A 593 12.06 -10.77 -10.32
CA PRO A 593 11.38 -11.85 -9.63
C PRO A 593 11.75 -11.96 -8.14
N GLU A 594 12.95 -11.51 -7.72
CA GLU A 594 13.29 -11.47 -6.29
C GLU A 594 12.39 -10.51 -5.50
N LEU A 595 11.93 -9.43 -6.14
CA LEU A 595 11.00 -8.47 -5.56
C LEU A 595 9.57 -8.97 -5.64
N THR A 596 9.16 -9.60 -6.77
CA THR A 596 7.75 -9.89 -7.07
C THR A 596 7.33 -11.34 -6.79
N MET A 597 8.21 -12.18 -6.27
CA MET A 597 7.97 -13.63 -6.14
C MET A 597 6.73 -13.96 -5.33
N GLY A 598 6.55 -13.36 -4.15
CA GLY A 598 5.40 -13.64 -3.29
C GLY A 598 4.07 -13.30 -3.98
N GLU A 599 4.03 -12.16 -4.67
CA GLU A 599 2.85 -11.73 -5.42
C GLU A 599 2.54 -12.64 -6.60
N ASN A 600 3.58 -13.06 -7.35
CA ASN A 600 3.39 -13.95 -8.47
C ASN A 600 2.95 -15.37 -8.03
N ILE A 601 3.45 -15.86 -6.89
CA ILE A 601 2.99 -17.10 -6.27
C ILE A 601 1.55 -16.95 -5.77
N GLY A 602 1.22 -15.83 -5.13
CA GLY A 602 -0.12 -15.51 -4.65
C GLY A 602 -1.14 -15.50 -5.79
N ASP A 603 -0.81 -14.89 -6.93
CA ASP A 603 -1.68 -14.85 -8.11
C ASP A 603 -1.92 -16.23 -8.71
N LEU A 604 -0.84 -16.98 -9.00
CA LEU A 604 -0.95 -18.31 -9.60
C LEU A 604 -1.67 -19.30 -8.67
N GLY A 605 -1.28 -19.31 -7.40
CA GLY A 605 -1.90 -20.14 -6.37
C GLY A 605 -3.36 -19.74 -6.12
N GLY A 606 -3.61 -18.43 -6.01
CA GLY A 606 -4.93 -17.87 -5.74
C GLY A 606 -5.95 -18.18 -6.83
N LEU A 607 -5.58 -17.97 -8.10
CA LEU A 607 -6.45 -18.29 -9.23
C LEU A 607 -6.68 -19.83 -9.33
N SER A 608 -5.66 -20.64 -9.07
CA SER A 608 -5.77 -22.10 -9.05
C SER A 608 -6.69 -22.59 -7.95
N MET A 609 -6.57 -22.04 -6.72
CA MET A 609 -7.49 -22.35 -5.60
C MET A 609 -8.92 -21.93 -5.91
N ALA A 610 -9.10 -20.74 -6.46
CA ALA A 610 -10.42 -20.22 -6.81
C ALA A 610 -11.10 -21.06 -7.90
N TYR A 611 -10.35 -21.52 -8.90
CA TYR A 611 -10.89 -22.43 -9.92
C TYR A 611 -11.33 -23.76 -9.33
N HIS A 612 -10.51 -24.37 -8.47
CA HIS A 612 -10.88 -25.61 -7.78
C HIS A 612 -12.14 -25.42 -6.91
N ALA A 613 -12.23 -24.33 -6.15
CA ALA A 613 -13.39 -24.01 -5.32
C ALA A 613 -14.64 -23.72 -6.19
N TYR A 614 -14.51 -23.08 -7.34
CA TYR A 614 -15.57 -22.87 -8.30
C TYR A 614 -16.12 -24.21 -8.84
N LYS A 615 -15.23 -25.11 -9.29
CA LYS A 615 -15.62 -26.44 -9.78
C LYS A 615 -16.28 -27.27 -8.67
N ARG A 616 -15.82 -27.14 -7.43
CA ARG A 616 -16.43 -27.76 -6.26
C ARG A 616 -17.83 -27.22 -5.99
N ALA A 617 -18.02 -25.90 -6.03
CA ALA A 617 -19.32 -25.23 -5.82
C ALA A 617 -20.35 -25.57 -6.90
N THR A 618 -19.91 -25.83 -8.12
CA THR A 618 -20.77 -26.15 -9.26
C THR A 618 -20.87 -27.64 -9.56
N ALA A 619 -20.27 -28.51 -8.72
CA ALA A 619 -20.27 -29.95 -8.94
C ALA A 619 -21.69 -30.54 -9.08
N GLY A 620 -21.96 -31.22 -10.20
CA GLY A 620 -23.26 -31.82 -10.48
C GLY A 620 -24.34 -30.82 -10.93
N GLN A 621 -24.00 -29.55 -11.12
CA GLN A 621 -24.89 -28.53 -11.68
C GLN A 621 -24.65 -28.39 -13.19
N ASP A 622 -25.69 -28.02 -13.92
CA ASP A 622 -25.60 -27.63 -15.33
C ASP A 622 -25.30 -26.12 -15.38
N VAL A 623 -24.00 -25.77 -15.58
CA VAL A 623 -23.58 -24.38 -15.67
C VAL A 623 -23.91 -23.85 -17.07
N PRO A 624 -24.79 -22.84 -17.19
CA PRO A 624 -25.25 -22.39 -18.50
C PRO A 624 -24.15 -21.65 -19.27
N VAL A 625 -24.23 -21.70 -20.61
CA VAL A 625 -23.53 -20.76 -21.48
C VAL A 625 -24.33 -19.45 -21.46
N ILE A 626 -23.69 -18.33 -21.15
CA ILE A 626 -24.30 -17.00 -21.11
C ILE A 626 -23.56 -16.11 -22.11
N ASP A 627 -24.28 -15.46 -23.01
CA ASP A 627 -23.76 -14.61 -24.10
C ASP A 627 -22.67 -15.28 -24.95
N GLY A 628 -22.72 -16.60 -25.08
CA GLY A 628 -21.75 -17.39 -25.84
C GLY A 628 -20.53 -17.86 -25.02
N PHE A 629 -20.39 -17.49 -23.76
CA PHE A 629 -19.27 -17.87 -22.89
C PHE A 629 -19.66 -18.99 -21.93
N THR A 630 -18.83 -20.02 -21.85
CA THR A 630 -18.93 -21.08 -20.83
C THR A 630 -18.62 -20.54 -19.44
N GLY A 631 -18.96 -21.28 -18.40
CA GLY A 631 -18.61 -20.91 -17.02
C GLY A 631 -17.11 -20.75 -16.80
N ASP A 632 -16.31 -21.67 -17.37
CA ASP A 632 -14.84 -21.61 -17.28
C ASP A 632 -14.27 -20.40 -18.01
N GLN A 633 -14.80 -20.04 -19.19
CA GLN A 633 -14.42 -18.80 -19.88
C GLN A 633 -14.74 -17.55 -19.04
N ARG A 634 -15.96 -17.46 -18.46
CA ARG A 634 -16.36 -16.34 -17.60
C ARG A 634 -15.49 -16.22 -16.35
N PHE A 635 -15.05 -17.34 -15.77
CA PHE A 635 -14.12 -17.37 -14.66
C PHE A 635 -12.78 -16.70 -14.99
N PHE A 636 -12.12 -17.12 -16.06
CA PHE A 636 -10.83 -16.50 -16.47
C PHE A 636 -11.00 -15.06 -16.98
N MET A 637 -12.09 -14.73 -17.65
CA MET A 637 -12.38 -13.36 -18.08
C MET A 637 -12.55 -12.43 -16.87
N ALA A 638 -13.15 -12.89 -15.77
CA ALA A 638 -13.28 -12.12 -14.54
C ALA A 638 -11.90 -11.78 -13.93
N TRP A 639 -10.99 -12.74 -13.91
CA TRP A 639 -9.59 -12.50 -13.50
C TRP A 639 -8.92 -11.42 -14.36
N ALA A 640 -9.05 -11.50 -15.67
CA ALA A 640 -8.47 -10.49 -16.54
C ALA A 640 -9.11 -9.10 -16.37
N GLN A 641 -10.43 -9.04 -16.10
CA GLN A 641 -11.15 -7.78 -15.87
C GLN A 641 -10.70 -7.05 -14.61
N VAL A 642 -10.46 -7.76 -13.49
CA VAL A 642 -10.04 -7.11 -12.22
C VAL A 642 -8.65 -6.50 -12.32
N TRP A 643 -7.79 -7.01 -13.21
CA TRP A 643 -6.43 -6.46 -13.41
C TRP A 643 -6.35 -5.43 -14.56
N LYS A 644 -7.48 -5.07 -15.18
CA LYS A 644 -7.54 -4.05 -16.21
C LYS A 644 -6.93 -2.72 -15.73
N GLY A 645 -5.96 -2.16 -16.48
CA GLY A 645 -5.31 -0.92 -16.08
C GLY A 645 -4.34 -0.34 -17.10
N LEU A 646 -4.20 0.97 -17.05
CA LEU A 646 -3.25 1.77 -17.81
C LEU A 646 -2.36 2.59 -16.86
N TYR A 647 -1.13 2.82 -17.27
CA TYR A 647 -0.13 3.57 -16.51
C TYR A 647 0.52 4.63 -17.38
N ARG A 648 0.86 5.79 -16.81
CA ARG A 648 1.82 6.69 -17.42
C ARG A 648 3.21 6.07 -17.36
N GLU A 649 4.05 6.34 -18.33
CA GLU A 649 5.36 5.69 -18.47
C GLU A 649 6.24 5.85 -17.21
N GLU A 650 6.36 7.07 -16.67
CA GLU A 650 7.16 7.31 -15.46
C GLU A 650 6.60 6.58 -14.23
N ALA A 651 5.29 6.50 -14.09
CA ALA A 651 4.65 5.73 -13.03
C ALA A 651 4.88 4.23 -13.18
N LEU A 652 4.88 3.70 -14.41
CA LEU A 652 5.18 2.30 -14.68
C LEU A 652 6.65 1.97 -14.38
N LYS A 653 7.59 2.85 -14.77
CA LYS A 653 9.01 2.72 -14.41
C LYS A 653 9.21 2.68 -12.89
N GLN A 654 8.52 3.58 -12.17
CA GLN A 654 8.55 3.58 -10.71
C GLN A 654 7.98 2.26 -10.14
N GLN A 655 6.83 1.80 -10.64
CA GLN A 655 6.21 0.55 -10.19
C GLN A 655 7.18 -0.62 -10.35
N VAL A 656 7.74 -0.82 -11.53
CA VAL A 656 8.68 -1.93 -11.79
C VAL A 656 9.92 -1.88 -10.88
N ALA A 657 10.38 -0.69 -10.52
CA ALA A 657 11.54 -0.52 -9.65
C ALA A 657 11.24 -0.70 -8.15
N THR A 658 10.00 -0.44 -7.72
CA THR A 658 9.71 -0.27 -6.28
C THR A 658 8.55 -1.09 -5.74
N ASP A 659 7.69 -1.66 -6.59
CA ASP A 659 6.51 -2.40 -6.19
C ASP A 659 6.79 -3.91 -6.19
N SER A 660 6.25 -4.62 -5.19
CA SER A 660 6.30 -6.09 -5.15
C SER A 660 5.34 -6.75 -6.14
N HIS A 661 4.40 -6.00 -6.73
CA HIS A 661 3.43 -6.52 -7.69
C HIS A 661 3.92 -6.35 -9.13
N SER A 662 3.76 -7.39 -9.93
CA SER A 662 3.82 -7.30 -11.39
C SER A 662 2.67 -6.43 -11.90
N ASN A 663 2.81 -5.78 -13.06
CA ASN A 663 1.70 -5.01 -13.62
C ASN A 663 0.56 -5.91 -14.14
N GLY A 664 -0.65 -5.34 -14.30
CA GLY A 664 -1.88 -6.09 -14.60
C GLY A 664 -1.76 -7.05 -15.79
N LYS A 665 -1.07 -6.66 -16.87
CA LYS A 665 -0.85 -7.54 -18.03
C LYS A 665 -0.18 -8.85 -17.65
N PHE A 666 0.86 -8.80 -16.81
CA PHE A 666 1.62 -9.99 -16.44
C PHE A 666 1.02 -10.74 -15.24
N ARG A 667 0.19 -10.08 -14.40
CA ARG A 667 -0.68 -10.77 -13.44
C ARG A 667 -1.74 -11.63 -14.14
N VAL A 668 -2.14 -11.27 -15.35
CA VAL A 668 -3.08 -12.06 -16.17
C VAL A 668 -2.34 -13.08 -17.03
N ASN A 669 -1.55 -12.62 -18.01
CA ASN A 669 -0.94 -13.50 -19.02
C ASN A 669 0.09 -14.46 -18.40
N GLY A 670 0.88 -13.99 -17.42
CA GLY A 670 1.87 -14.80 -16.72
C GLY A 670 1.26 -15.90 -15.85
N VAL A 671 0.03 -15.70 -15.37
CA VAL A 671 -0.70 -16.69 -14.57
C VAL A 671 -1.41 -17.70 -15.45
N VAL A 672 -2.28 -17.24 -16.37
CA VAL A 672 -3.15 -18.15 -17.13
C VAL A 672 -2.37 -19.15 -18.00
N ARG A 673 -1.22 -18.77 -18.53
CA ARG A 673 -0.35 -19.66 -19.31
C ARG A 673 0.25 -20.85 -18.52
N ASN A 674 0.09 -20.85 -17.20
CA ASN A 674 0.47 -21.96 -16.31
C ASN A 674 -0.74 -22.85 -15.90
N MET A 675 -1.96 -22.59 -16.41
CA MET A 675 -3.19 -23.24 -15.97
C MET A 675 -3.84 -24.06 -17.09
N ASP A 676 -3.74 -25.39 -17.04
CA ASP A 676 -4.35 -26.29 -18.03
C ASP A 676 -5.83 -26.00 -18.34
N PRO A 677 -6.71 -25.68 -17.36
CA PRO A 677 -8.11 -25.37 -17.65
C PRO A 677 -8.30 -24.13 -18.52
N TRP A 678 -7.34 -23.19 -18.54
CA TRP A 678 -7.40 -22.04 -19.44
C TRP A 678 -7.14 -22.44 -20.90
N TYR A 679 -6.17 -23.35 -21.13
CA TYR A 679 -5.93 -23.93 -22.44
C TYR A 679 -7.18 -24.61 -23.02
N GLU A 680 -7.86 -25.39 -22.18
CA GLU A 680 -9.10 -26.07 -22.54
C GLU A 680 -10.26 -25.09 -22.81
N ALA A 681 -10.37 -24.01 -22.00
CA ALA A 681 -11.45 -23.05 -22.12
C ALA A 681 -11.35 -22.17 -23.38
N PHE A 682 -10.14 -21.90 -23.87
CA PHE A 682 -9.87 -21.00 -24.98
C PHE A 682 -9.22 -21.67 -26.20
N ASP A 683 -9.15 -23.01 -26.24
CA ASP A 683 -8.57 -23.81 -27.34
C ASP A 683 -7.12 -23.43 -27.67
N VAL A 684 -6.31 -23.04 -26.66
CA VAL A 684 -4.93 -22.58 -26.85
C VAL A 684 -4.01 -23.72 -27.26
N SER A 685 -3.19 -23.47 -28.27
CA SER A 685 -2.34 -24.45 -28.96
C SER A 685 -0.88 -24.01 -29.07
N GLU A 686 -0.01 -24.88 -29.62
CA GLU A 686 1.42 -24.62 -29.82
C GLU A 686 1.72 -23.44 -30.78
N ASP A 687 0.74 -22.99 -31.53
CA ASP A 687 0.87 -21.88 -32.49
C ASP A 687 0.68 -20.51 -31.82
N ASP A 688 0.22 -20.48 -30.53
CA ASP A 688 -0.14 -19.25 -29.81
C ASP A 688 1.03 -18.74 -28.95
N GLU A 689 1.15 -17.40 -28.77
CA GLU A 689 2.30 -16.75 -28.13
C GLU A 689 2.38 -17.04 -26.60
N LEU A 690 1.26 -17.25 -25.93
CA LEU A 690 1.22 -17.57 -24.51
C LEU A 690 1.40 -19.07 -24.24
N TYR A 691 1.46 -19.91 -25.29
CA TYR A 691 1.61 -21.34 -25.10
C TYR A 691 2.92 -21.68 -24.34
N LEU A 692 2.77 -22.59 -23.38
CA LEU A 692 3.89 -23.28 -22.72
C LEU A 692 3.70 -24.79 -22.89
N PRO A 693 4.75 -25.56 -23.20
CA PRO A 693 4.72 -27.02 -23.05
C PRO A 693 4.25 -27.41 -21.65
N GLU A 694 3.55 -28.53 -21.53
CA GLU A 694 2.96 -28.99 -20.25
C GLU A 694 4.02 -29.13 -19.14
N ASP A 695 5.24 -29.56 -19.49
CA ASP A 695 6.37 -29.74 -18.57
C ASP A 695 7.07 -28.42 -18.19
N GLU A 696 6.75 -27.31 -18.87
CA GLU A 696 7.23 -25.97 -18.51
C GLU A 696 6.20 -25.17 -17.69
N ARG A 697 4.95 -25.66 -17.57
CA ARG A 697 3.90 -25.02 -16.76
C ARG A 697 4.18 -25.21 -15.28
N VAL A 698 4.16 -24.11 -14.54
CA VAL A 698 4.41 -24.13 -13.10
C VAL A 698 3.11 -24.32 -12.34
N SER A 699 3.06 -25.34 -11.48
CA SER A 699 1.99 -25.52 -10.48
C SER A 699 2.65 -25.64 -9.12
N ILE A 700 2.28 -24.74 -8.19
CA ILE A 700 2.80 -24.73 -6.82
C ILE A 700 1.79 -25.36 -5.88
N TRP A 701 0.56 -24.87 -5.88
CA TRP A 701 -0.54 -25.34 -5.01
C TRP A 701 -1.63 -26.06 -5.76
#